data_0a6edd77f465a8fe07f40a2478838caa
#
_entry.id   0a6edd77f465a8fe07f40a2478838caa
#
_cell.length_a   1.000
_cell.length_b   1.000
_cell.length_c   1.000
_cell.angle_alpha   90.00
_cell.angle_beta   90.00
_cell.angle_gamma   90.00
#
_symmetry.space_group_name_H-M   'P 1'
#
loop_
_entity.id
_entity.type
_entity.pdbx_description
1 polymer ?
#
loop_
_entity_poly.entity_id
_entity_poly.type
_entity_poly.pdbx_seq_one_letter_code
_entity_poly.pdbx_strand_id
1 'polypeptide(L)'
;MGKIIGIDLGTTNSCVAVFEGNEPVVIANSEGKRTTPSVVGFVDNGERKIGDPAKRQAITNPKNTVYSIKRFMGENWQQTEKEISRVPYTVVNEGGYPRVDIDGRKYTPQEISAMILQKMKKTAEDYLGQEVTEAVITVPAYFSDSQRQATKEAGQIAGLEVKRIVNEPTAAALAYGVDKANKDMKIAVFDLGGGTFDISILEFGGGVFEVLSTNGDTHLGGDDFDQVIIDWLVQEFKNDEGADLKSDPMAMQRLKEAAEKAKIELSSSTSTEINLPYIMPVGGVPKHLVKTLTRAKFEQLAHDLIQACLAPCQKAIADAHLSTSDIDEVILVGGSSRIPAVQTLVKNYFGKEPSKGVNPDEVVAVGASIQGAILNKEGGVGDIVLLDVTPLTLGIETMGGVMTKLIEANTTIPCKKSETFSTAADNQTEVTIHVLQGERPMASQNKSIGQFNLTGIAPARRGIPQIEVTFDIDANGILKVSAKDKATGKEQAIRIEASSGLSQDEINRMKAEAEQNAENDKKERERIDKLNQADSMIFQTENQLKEIGDKIPAQHKPAIEQALQQLKDAHKAGDVAAIDTAIAALNAAWQTASQQMYQQSGAAGQPGGDQFNGGQQQTQQGPKPEDIQDADFEEVK
;
A
#
# COMPACT_ATOMS: atom_id res chain seq x y z
N MET A 1 -17.90 9.73 16.85
CA MET A 1 -17.33 8.49 16.28
C MET A 1 -16.02 8.88 15.62
N GLY A 2 -14.98 8.02 15.72
CA GLY A 2 -13.72 8.26 15.05
C GLY A 2 -13.90 8.24 13.52
N LYS A 3 -13.00 8.86 12.77
CA LYS A 3 -12.99 8.77 11.31
C LYS A 3 -12.45 7.41 10.89
N ILE A 4 -13.13 6.76 9.95
CA ILE A 4 -12.65 5.54 9.28
C ILE A 4 -11.89 6.00 8.03
N ILE A 5 -10.61 5.64 7.93
CA ILE A 5 -9.80 5.95 6.75
C ILE A 5 -9.91 4.84 5.71
N GLY A 6 -9.83 5.20 4.44
CA GLY A 6 -9.70 4.26 3.33
C GLY A 6 -8.25 4.14 2.89
N ILE A 7 -7.73 2.91 2.84
CA ILE A 7 -6.35 2.64 2.44
C ILE A 7 -6.35 1.70 1.24
N ASP A 8 -5.72 2.15 0.15
CA ASP A 8 -5.26 1.29 -0.92
C ASP A 8 -3.84 0.81 -0.58
N LEU A 9 -3.72 -0.47 -0.22
CA LEU A 9 -2.43 -1.12 0.05
C LEU A 9 -1.90 -1.75 -1.24
N GLY A 10 -1.36 -0.95 -2.13
CA GLY A 10 -0.87 -1.40 -3.44
C GLY A 10 0.49 -2.12 -3.39
N THR A 11 0.78 -2.94 -4.41
CA THR A 11 2.07 -3.66 -4.53
C THR A 11 3.24 -2.69 -4.64
N THR A 12 3.09 -1.63 -5.45
CA THR A 12 4.16 -0.66 -5.73
C THR A 12 3.96 0.64 -4.97
N ASN A 13 2.73 1.15 -4.91
CA ASN A 13 2.37 2.38 -4.21
C ASN A 13 1.11 2.17 -3.39
N SER A 14 1.03 2.83 -2.24
CA SER A 14 -0.15 2.86 -1.39
C SER A 14 -0.72 4.28 -1.33
N CYS A 15 -2.02 4.38 -1.09
CA CYS A 15 -2.75 5.65 -1.02
C CYS A 15 -3.70 5.64 0.17
N VAL A 16 -3.90 6.80 0.79
CA VAL A 16 -4.85 6.95 1.91
C VAL A 16 -5.80 8.12 1.64
N ALA A 17 -7.08 7.88 1.93
CA ALA A 17 -8.13 8.88 1.81
C ALA A 17 -9.05 8.87 3.03
N VAL A 18 -9.76 9.97 3.24
CA VAL A 18 -10.77 10.11 4.28
C VAL A 18 -12.04 10.75 3.68
N PHE A 19 -13.19 10.41 4.23
CA PHE A 19 -14.44 11.08 3.86
C PHE A 19 -14.68 12.25 4.81
N GLU A 20 -14.71 13.48 4.26
CA GLU A 20 -14.83 14.71 5.05
C GLU A 20 -15.65 15.75 4.28
N GLY A 21 -16.53 16.47 4.96
CA GLY A 21 -17.37 17.48 4.31
C GLY A 21 -18.33 16.95 3.22
N ASN A 22 -18.76 15.69 3.31
CA ASN A 22 -19.52 14.92 2.31
C ASN A 22 -18.76 14.59 1.01
N GLU A 23 -17.43 14.71 1.02
CA GLU A 23 -16.59 14.36 -0.13
C GLU A 23 -15.38 13.50 0.31
N PRO A 24 -14.91 12.60 -0.55
CA PRO A 24 -13.66 11.87 -0.28
C PRO A 24 -12.44 12.75 -0.56
N VAL A 25 -11.51 12.79 0.37
CA VAL A 25 -10.26 13.56 0.28
C VAL A 25 -9.07 12.62 0.30
N VAL A 26 -8.25 12.64 -0.74
CA VAL A 26 -6.96 11.93 -0.77
C VAL A 26 -5.93 12.74 -0.01
N ILE A 27 -5.29 12.12 0.98
CA ILE A 27 -4.36 12.79 1.89
C ILE A 27 -2.94 12.73 1.31
N ALA A 28 -2.29 13.90 1.22
CA ALA A 28 -0.88 13.97 0.86
C ALA A 28 0.01 13.54 2.03
N ASN A 29 1.07 12.78 1.73
CA ASN A 29 2.05 12.36 2.72
C ASN A 29 3.00 13.51 3.12
N SER A 30 3.92 13.23 4.05
CA SER A 30 4.92 14.20 4.54
C SER A 30 5.87 14.70 3.44
N GLU A 31 5.98 13.98 2.33
CA GLU A 31 6.76 14.33 1.14
C GLU A 31 5.93 15.15 0.11
N GLY A 32 4.69 15.50 0.43
CA GLY A 32 3.77 16.26 -0.42
C GLY A 32 3.15 15.46 -1.56
N LYS A 33 3.30 14.12 -1.56
CA LYS A 33 2.75 13.23 -2.59
C LYS A 33 1.45 12.58 -2.13
N ARG A 34 0.53 12.33 -3.06
CA ARG A 34 -0.76 11.68 -2.79
C ARG A 34 -0.66 10.15 -2.75
N THR A 35 0.43 9.60 -3.26
CA THR A 35 0.77 8.17 -3.15
C THR A 35 2.11 8.00 -2.44
N THR A 36 2.28 6.89 -1.75
CA THR A 36 3.50 6.54 -1.01
C THR A 36 4.03 5.22 -1.55
N PRO A 37 5.30 5.13 -1.97
CA PRO A 37 5.90 3.86 -2.38
C PRO A 37 5.75 2.79 -1.29
N SER A 38 5.30 1.58 -1.66
CA SER A 38 5.17 0.42 -0.77
C SER A 38 6.54 -0.22 -0.54
N VAL A 39 7.47 0.55 0.01
CA VAL A 39 8.87 0.19 0.22
C VAL A 39 9.26 0.44 1.67
N VAL A 40 9.94 -0.54 2.28
CA VAL A 40 10.47 -0.47 3.65
C VAL A 40 11.98 -0.67 3.61
N GLY A 41 12.73 0.28 4.14
CA GLY A 41 14.19 0.23 4.25
C GLY A 41 14.63 0.11 5.70
N PHE A 42 15.58 -0.77 5.96
CA PHE A 42 16.19 -0.96 7.28
C PHE A 42 17.61 -0.37 7.25
N VAL A 43 18.00 0.34 8.29
CA VAL A 43 19.33 0.94 8.44
C VAL A 43 20.02 0.44 9.71
N ASP A 44 21.33 0.53 9.74
CA ASP A 44 22.20 -0.12 10.74
C ASP A 44 21.90 0.26 12.21
N ASN A 45 21.27 1.39 12.44
CA ASN A 45 20.90 1.86 13.80
C ASN A 45 19.53 1.34 14.27
N GLY A 46 18.87 0.45 13.49
CA GLY A 46 17.53 -0.08 13.78
C GLY A 46 16.38 0.85 13.34
N GLU A 47 16.68 2.00 12.75
CA GLU A 47 15.70 2.91 12.16
C GLU A 47 15.06 2.27 10.92
N ARG A 48 13.78 2.56 10.70
CA ARG A 48 13.03 2.12 9.53
C ARG A 48 12.65 3.31 8.67
N LYS A 49 12.89 3.20 7.39
CA LYS A 49 12.45 4.17 6.39
C LYS A 49 11.30 3.58 5.58
N ILE A 50 10.26 4.37 5.33
CA ILE A 50 9.08 3.91 4.59
C ILE A 50 8.78 4.92 3.48
N GLY A 51 8.41 4.42 2.31
CA GLY A 51 8.06 5.24 1.15
C GLY A 51 9.27 5.76 0.39
N ASP A 52 9.25 7.02 -0.02
CA ASP A 52 10.32 7.64 -0.82
C ASP A 52 11.71 7.59 -0.17
N PRO A 53 11.87 7.80 1.16
CA PRO A 53 13.16 7.62 1.81
C PRO A 53 13.73 6.19 1.70
N ALA A 54 12.87 5.18 1.80
CA ALA A 54 13.24 3.79 1.60
C ALA A 54 13.57 3.50 0.13
N LYS A 55 12.77 3.99 -0.81
CA LYS A 55 13.02 3.82 -2.25
C LYS A 55 14.37 4.42 -2.66
N ARG A 56 14.75 5.59 -2.11
CA ARG A 56 16.05 6.21 -2.41
C ARG A 56 17.26 5.40 -1.91
N GLN A 57 17.15 4.68 -0.79
CA GLN A 57 18.26 3.85 -0.30
C GLN A 57 18.39 2.50 -1.04
N ALA A 58 17.39 2.08 -1.80
CA ALA A 58 17.37 0.77 -2.46
C ALA A 58 18.60 0.51 -3.34
N ILE A 59 19.15 1.55 -3.98
CA ILE A 59 20.37 1.45 -4.80
C ILE A 59 21.60 1.11 -3.95
N THR A 60 21.76 1.75 -2.80
CA THR A 60 22.95 1.62 -1.95
C THR A 60 22.81 0.50 -0.91
N ASN A 61 21.58 0.13 -0.57
CA ASN A 61 21.28 -0.90 0.42
C ASN A 61 20.14 -1.83 -0.08
N PRO A 62 20.31 -2.51 -1.24
CA PRO A 62 19.26 -3.34 -1.82
C PRO A 62 18.87 -4.54 -0.96
N LYS A 63 19.80 -5.11 -0.18
CA LYS A 63 19.54 -6.29 0.66
C LYS A 63 18.65 -5.99 1.86
N ASN A 64 18.69 -4.76 2.37
CA ASN A 64 17.88 -4.32 3.52
C ASN A 64 16.77 -3.35 3.08
N THR A 65 16.36 -3.40 1.81
CA THR A 65 15.24 -2.62 1.28
C THR A 65 14.20 -3.54 0.64
N VAL A 66 13.04 -3.63 1.28
CA VAL A 66 11.97 -4.56 0.92
C VAL A 66 10.91 -3.82 0.11
N TYR A 67 10.53 -4.37 -1.04
CA TYR A 67 9.47 -3.91 -1.92
C TYR A 67 8.69 -5.08 -2.52
N SER A 68 7.58 -4.82 -3.16
CA SER A 68 6.67 -5.83 -3.76
C SER A 68 6.26 -6.94 -2.77
N ILE A 69 6.24 -6.64 -1.46
CA ILE A 69 5.95 -7.62 -0.39
C ILE A 69 4.53 -8.20 -0.52
N LYS A 70 3.60 -7.48 -1.14
CA LYS A 70 2.23 -7.93 -1.39
C LYS A 70 2.17 -9.24 -2.19
N ARG A 71 3.19 -9.54 -3.02
CA ARG A 71 3.30 -10.78 -3.79
C ARG A 71 3.61 -12.02 -2.93
N PHE A 72 4.00 -11.82 -1.65
CA PHE A 72 4.26 -12.88 -0.67
C PHE A 72 3.13 -13.05 0.34
N MET A 73 2.15 -12.13 0.34
CA MET A 73 1.06 -12.11 1.32
C MET A 73 0.18 -13.36 1.19
N GLY A 74 0.04 -14.12 2.30
CA GLY A 74 -0.83 -15.28 2.37
C GLY A 74 -0.45 -16.44 1.44
N GLU A 75 0.77 -16.44 0.88
CA GLU A 75 1.27 -17.48 0.01
C GLU A 75 2.24 -18.41 0.74
N ASN A 76 2.30 -19.69 0.32
CA ASN A 76 3.29 -20.63 0.82
C ASN A 76 4.61 -20.53 0.05
N TRP A 77 5.66 -21.17 0.56
CA TRP A 77 7.00 -21.14 -0.03
C TRP A 77 7.03 -21.51 -1.52
N GLN A 78 6.34 -22.61 -1.88
CA GLN A 78 6.36 -23.16 -3.25
C GLN A 78 5.73 -22.17 -4.25
N GLN A 79 4.71 -21.44 -3.83
CA GLN A 79 4.02 -20.46 -4.68
C GLN A 79 4.87 -19.20 -4.92
N THR A 80 5.86 -18.92 -4.07
CA THR A 80 6.66 -17.70 -4.11
C THR A 80 8.06 -17.87 -4.74
N GLU A 81 8.46 -19.08 -5.17
CA GLU A 81 9.80 -19.34 -5.70
C GLU A 81 10.19 -18.40 -6.87
N LYS A 82 9.26 -18.12 -7.77
CA LYS A 82 9.48 -17.21 -8.89
C LYS A 82 9.75 -15.77 -8.41
N GLU A 83 8.98 -15.31 -7.44
CA GLU A 83 9.10 -13.96 -6.89
C GLU A 83 10.39 -13.80 -6.07
N ILE A 84 10.78 -14.84 -5.33
CA ILE A 84 12.04 -14.86 -4.56
C ILE A 84 13.24 -14.61 -5.48
N SER A 85 13.23 -15.18 -6.69
CA SER A 85 14.32 -14.99 -7.65
C SER A 85 14.46 -13.57 -8.21
N ARG A 86 13.45 -12.72 -8.01
CA ARG A 86 13.34 -11.35 -8.58
C ARG A 86 13.70 -10.25 -7.58
N VAL A 87 13.86 -10.58 -6.31
CA VAL A 87 14.12 -9.60 -5.25
C VAL A 87 15.58 -9.68 -4.77
N PRO A 88 16.21 -8.55 -4.41
CA PRO A 88 17.59 -8.53 -3.95
C PRO A 88 17.75 -8.85 -2.46
N TYR A 89 16.67 -8.72 -1.68
CA TYR A 89 16.67 -9.04 -0.26
C TYR A 89 16.51 -10.55 -0.03
N THR A 90 16.99 -11.02 1.11
CA THR A 90 16.96 -12.45 1.44
C THR A 90 15.57 -12.87 1.88
N VAL A 91 15.02 -13.90 1.21
CA VAL A 91 13.79 -14.56 1.64
C VAL A 91 14.12 -15.99 2.03
N VAL A 92 13.64 -16.43 3.19
CA VAL A 92 13.90 -17.76 3.76
C VAL A 92 12.60 -18.51 3.99
N ASN A 93 12.68 -19.83 3.93
CA ASN A 93 11.56 -20.72 4.26
C ASN A 93 11.52 -20.96 5.77
N GLU A 94 10.41 -20.61 6.41
CA GLU A 94 10.16 -20.94 7.81
C GLU A 94 8.77 -21.56 7.96
N GLY A 95 8.74 -22.82 8.34
CA GLY A 95 7.47 -23.54 8.51
C GLY A 95 6.64 -23.71 7.23
N GLY A 96 7.27 -23.64 6.04
CA GLY A 96 6.58 -23.71 4.74
C GLY A 96 6.13 -22.34 4.20
N TYR A 97 6.50 -21.22 4.87
CA TYR A 97 6.12 -19.86 4.49
C TYR A 97 7.33 -18.96 4.23
N PRO A 98 7.21 -17.98 3.32
CA PRO A 98 8.26 -17.01 3.07
C PRO A 98 8.42 -16.05 4.25
N ARG A 99 9.67 -15.78 4.65
CA ARG A 99 10.04 -14.74 5.61
C ARG A 99 11.16 -13.90 5.02
N VAL A 100 11.12 -12.60 5.23
CA VAL A 100 12.21 -11.71 4.84
C VAL A 100 13.23 -11.68 5.96
N ASP A 101 14.48 -12.06 5.66
CA ASP A 101 15.58 -12.03 6.62
C ASP A 101 16.37 -10.72 6.47
N ILE A 102 16.33 -9.90 7.50
CA ILE A 102 17.09 -8.66 7.61
C ILE A 102 18.02 -8.78 8.81
N ASP A 103 19.31 -8.90 8.55
CA ASP A 103 20.37 -8.99 9.56
C ASP A 103 20.11 -10.09 10.64
N GLY A 104 19.53 -11.22 10.21
CA GLY A 104 19.20 -12.36 11.07
C GLY A 104 17.84 -12.27 11.77
N ARG A 105 17.12 -11.18 11.62
CA ARG A 105 15.71 -11.08 12.03
C ARG A 105 14.79 -11.40 10.87
N LYS A 106 13.89 -12.34 11.10
CA LYS A 106 12.91 -12.78 10.10
C LYS A 106 11.60 -12.03 10.28
N TYR A 107 11.15 -11.39 9.21
CA TYR A 107 9.89 -10.65 9.14
C TYR A 107 8.88 -11.39 8.29
N THR A 108 7.64 -11.43 8.73
CA THR A 108 6.52 -11.91 7.90
C THR A 108 6.14 -10.86 6.85
N PRO A 109 5.53 -11.26 5.73
CA PRO A 109 4.95 -10.31 4.78
C PRO A 109 3.94 -9.36 5.45
N GLN A 110 3.19 -9.85 6.46
CA GLN A 110 2.26 -9.05 7.25
C GLN A 110 2.95 -7.96 8.06
N GLU A 111 4.08 -8.26 8.72
CA GLU A 111 4.85 -7.26 9.48
C GLU A 111 5.38 -6.15 8.56
N ILE A 112 5.91 -6.49 7.39
CA ILE A 112 6.40 -5.51 6.42
C ILE A 112 5.23 -4.65 5.88
N SER A 113 4.11 -5.28 5.55
CA SER A 113 2.90 -4.57 5.11
C SER A 113 2.33 -3.68 6.22
N ALA A 114 2.39 -4.12 7.47
CA ALA A 114 1.98 -3.34 8.64
C ALA A 114 2.79 -2.04 8.80
N MET A 115 4.09 -2.07 8.49
CA MET A 115 4.93 -0.85 8.50
C MET A 115 4.46 0.18 7.47
N ILE A 116 4.03 -0.28 6.28
CA ILE A 116 3.45 0.59 5.26
C ILE A 116 2.11 1.15 5.75
N LEU A 117 1.25 0.31 6.32
CA LEU A 117 -0.04 0.72 6.89
C LEU A 117 0.13 1.71 8.05
N GLN A 118 1.16 1.56 8.89
CA GLN A 118 1.51 2.54 9.92
C GLN A 118 1.87 3.90 9.33
N LYS A 119 2.59 3.95 8.19
CA LYS A 119 2.86 5.21 7.48
C LYS A 119 1.55 5.83 6.96
N MET A 120 0.61 5.02 6.43
CA MET A 120 -0.70 5.51 5.99
C MET A 120 -1.53 6.04 7.17
N LYS A 121 -1.57 5.30 8.28
CA LYS A 121 -2.20 5.73 9.53
C LYS A 121 -1.62 7.07 10.00
N LYS A 122 -0.30 7.16 10.10
CA LYS A 122 0.39 8.39 10.52
C LYS A 122 0.11 9.57 9.59
N THR A 123 0.09 9.34 8.28
CA THR A 123 -0.27 10.36 7.29
C THR A 123 -1.68 10.90 7.54
N ALA A 124 -2.63 10.02 7.84
CA ALA A 124 -4.00 10.41 8.14
C ALA A 124 -4.11 11.15 9.49
N GLU A 125 -3.40 10.69 10.51
CA GLU A 125 -3.36 11.35 11.83
C GLU A 125 -2.76 12.76 11.77
N ASP A 126 -1.67 12.93 10.99
CA ASP A 126 -1.04 14.23 10.78
C ASP A 126 -1.98 15.22 10.06
N TYR A 127 -2.79 14.73 9.11
CA TYR A 127 -3.79 15.54 8.41
C TYR A 127 -4.99 15.88 9.30
N LEU A 128 -5.54 14.87 10.01
CA LEU A 128 -6.76 15.02 10.80
C LEU A 128 -6.52 15.69 12.16
N GLY A 129 -5.28 15.73 12.64
CA GLY A 129 -4.93 16.23 13.98
C GLY A 129 -5.48 15.39 15.13
N GLN A 130 -5.85 14.13 14.88
CA GLN A 130 -6.40 13.18 15.86
C GLN A 130 -5.93 11.77 15.60
N GLU A 131 -6.02 10.92 16.61
CA GLU A 131 -5.72 9.49 16.49
C GLU A 131 -6.70 8.79 15.53
N VAL A 132 -6.17 7.88 14.71
CA VAL A 132 -6.93 7.04 13.78
C VAL A 132 -6.79 5.58 14.20
N THR A 133 -7.91 4.96 14.53
CA THR A 133 -7.96 3.57 15.01
C THR A 133 -8.67 2.61 14.07
N GLU A 134 -9.41 3.10 13.08
CA GLU A 134 -10.27 2.31 12.22
C GLU A 134 -9.95 2.56 10.74
N ALA A 135 -9.96 1.48 9.94
CA ALA A 135 -9.70 1.56 8.51
C ALA A 135 -10.55 0.58 7.69
N VAL A 136 -10.79 0.96 6.43
CA VAL A 136 -11.14 0.08 5.32
C VAL A 136 -9.86 -0.12 4.51
N ILE A 137 -9.48 -1.38 4.24
CA ILE A 137 -8.27 -1.71 3.47
C ILE A 137 -8.69 -2.47 2.22
N THR A 138 -8.08 -2.17 1.09
CA THR A 138 -8.40 -2.83 -0.17
C THR A 138 -7.47 -4.00 -0.48
N VAL A 139 -7.99 -4.93 -1.26
CA VAL A 139 -7.27 -6.09 -1.80
C VAL A 139 -7.66 -6.31 -3.26
N PRO A 140 -6.80 -6.92 -4.08
CA PRO A 140 -7.19 -7.39 -5.40
C PRO A 140 -8.42 -8.30 -5.32
N ALA A 141 -9.33 -8.19 -6.31
CA ALA A 141 -10.56 -8.96 -6.30
C ALA A 141 -10.28 -10.47 -6.35
N TYR A 142 -9.22 -10.87 -7.03
CA TYR A 142 -8.84 -12.27 -7.22
C TYR A 142 -7.95 -12.84 -6.08
N PHE A 143 -7.78 -12.08 -4.99
CA PHE A 143 -7.09 -12.59 -3.79
C PHE A 143 -7.83 -13.76 -3.17
N SER A 144 -7.06 -14.79 -2.82
CA SER A 144 -7.55 -15.92 -2.04
C SER A 144 -7.91 -15.50 -0.61
N ASP A 145 -8.67 -16.35 0.06
CA ASP A 145 -9.02 -16.16 1.48
C ASP A 145 -7.78 -15.95 2.37
N SER A 146 -6.73 -16.75 2.16
CA SER A 146 -5.45 -16.60 2.88
C SER A 146 -4.82 -15.21 2.70
N GLN A 147 -4.86 -14.65 1.50
CA GLN A 147 -4.28 -13.34 1.20
C GLN A 147 -5.13 -12.21 1.82
N ARG A 148 -6.46 -12.34 1.83
CA ARG A 148 -7.39 -11.41 2.49
C ARG A 148 -7.18 -11.39 4.00
N GLN A 149 -7.08 -12.56 4.62
CA GLN A 149 -6.83 -12.69 6.05
C GLN A 149 -5.46 -12.12 6.43
N ALA A 150 -4.40 -12.41 5.66
CA ALA A 150 -3.06 -11.85 5.88
C ALA A 150 -3.06 -10.31 5.79
N THR A 151 -3.84 -9.72 4.88
CA THR A 151 -4.01 -8.27 4.78
C THR A 151 -4.73 -7.69 6.01
N LYS A 152 -5.75 -8.39 6.51
CA LYS A 152 -6.45 -8.00 7.75
C LYS A 152 -5.52 -8.05 8.96
N GLU A 153 -4.69 -9.08 9.07
CA GLU A 153 -3.67 -9.24 10.11
C GLU A 153 -2.63 -8.10 10.05
N ALA A 154 -2.17 -7.74 8.85
CA ALA A 154 -1.27 -6.59 8.68
C ALA A 154 -1.90 -5.28 9.20
N GLY A 155 -3.19 -5.06 8.97
CA GLY A 155 -3.94 -3.94 9.54
C GLY A 155 -3.97 -3.97 11.07
N GLN A 156 -4.21 -5.13 11.67
CA GLN A 156 -4.20 -5.32 13.12
C GLN A 156 -2.82 -5.08 13.74
N ILE A 157 -1.75 -5.59 13.11
CA ILE A 157 -0.36 -5.36 13.52
C ILE A 157 -0.02 -3.86 13.44
N ALA A 158 -0.56 -3.14 12.43
CA ALA A 158 -0.41 -1.70 12.30
C ALA A 158 -1.18 -0.88 13.36
N GLY A 159 -1.95 -1.53 14.24
CA GLY A 159 -2.78 -0.87 15.25
C GLY A 159 -4.08 -0.30 14.69
N LEU A 160 -4.61 -0.89 13.61
CA LEU A 160 -5.88 -0.51 13.00
C LEU A 160 -6.93 -1.62 13.23
N GLU A 161 -8.11 -1.22 13.65
CA GLU A 161 -9.30 -2.08 13.53
C GLU A 161 -9.76 -2.07 12.07
N VAL A 162 -9.58 -3.19 11.37
CA VAL A 162 -10.00 -3.33 9.99
C VAL A 162 -11.50 -3.59 9.93
N LYS A 163 -12.26 -2.53 9.68
CA LYS A 163 -13.75 -2.58 9.63
C LYS A 163 -14.24 -3.36 8.43
N ARG A 164 -13.53 -3.27 7.31
CA ARG A 164 -13.86 -3.96 6.06
C ARG A 164 -12.60 -4.19 5.23
N ILE A 165 -12.54 -5.36 4.60
CA ILE A 165 -11.69 -5.63 3.44
C ILE A 165 -12.58 -5.47 2.20
N VAL A 166 -12.17 -4.65 1.24
CA VAL A 166 -12.93 -4.36 0.00
C VAL A 166 -12.07 -4.67 -1.21
N ASN A 167 -12.68 -5.22 -2.25
CA ASN A 167 -11.97 -5.45 -3.51
C ASN A 167 -11.62 -4.12 -4.20
N GLU A 168 -10.40 -4.01 -4.73
CA GLU A 168 -9.89 -2.81 -5.42
C GLU A 168 -10.82 -2.32 -6.54
N PRO A 169 -11.26 -3.19 -7.50
CA PRO A 169 -12.18 -2.76 -8.54
C PRO A 169 -13.56 -2.37 -8.00
N THR A 170 -14.01 -3.00 -6.91
CA THR A 170 -15.28 -2.66 -6.27
C THR A 170 -15.21 -1.28 -5.60
N ALA A 171 -14.09 -0.97 -4.93
CA ALA A 171 -13.84 0.37 -4.38
C ALA A 171 -13.78 1.42 -5.49
N ALA A 172 -13.10 1.13 -6.60
CA ALA A 172 -13.03 2.04 -7.75
C ALA A 172 -14.40 2.28 -8.38
N ALA A 173 -15.24 1.24 -8.50
CA ALA A 173 -16.61 1.37 -8.99
C ALA A 173 -17.47 2.25 -8.06
N LEU A 174 -17.33 2.08 -6.75
CA LEU A 174 -18.02 2.91 -5.76
C LEU A 174 -17.63 4.38 -5.89
N ALA A 175 -16.33 4.68 -6.01
CA ALA A 175 -15.84 6.04 -6.23
C ALA A 175 -16.36 6.66 -7.52
N TYR A 176 -16.40 5.87 -8.61
CA TYR A 176 -16.91 6.32 -9.90
C TYR A 176 -18.42 6.54 -9.92
N GLY A 177 -19.17 5.68 -9.23
CA GLY A 177 -20.62 5.59 -9.32
C GLY A 177 -21.38 6.36 -8.24
N VAL A 178 -20.72 6.83 -7.17
CA VAL A 178 -21.40 7.46 -6.03
C VAL A 178 -22.31 8.64 -6.45
N ASP A 179 -21.83 9.46 -7.38
CA ASP A 179 -22.61 10.60 -7.92
C ASP A 179 -23.64 10.16 -8.98
N LYS A 180 -23.60 8.92 -9.43
CA LYS A 180 -24.42 8.33 -10.50
C LYS A 180 -25.39 7.27 -9.99
N ALA A 181 -25.49 7.07 -8.67
CA ALA A 181 -26.24 5.98 -8.04
C ALA A 181 -27.72 5.89 -8.44
N ASN A 182 -28.27 6.94 -9.03
CA ASN A 182 -29.65 6.98 -9.57
C ASN A 182 -29.76 6.51 -11.03
N LYS A 183 -28.67 6.10 -11.67
CA LYS A 183 -28.64 5.58 -13.05
C LYS A 183 -28.38 4.10 -13.02
N ASP A 184 -29.17 3.34 -13.76
CA ASP A 184 -28.88 1.92 -13.98
C ASP A 184 -27.74 1.82 -15.03
N MET A 185 -26.60 1.28 -14.61
CA MET A 185 -25.41 1.16 -15.48
C MET A 185 -24.70 -0.17 -15.23
N LYS A 186 -24.16 -0.74 -16.29
CA LYS A 186 -23.22 -1.87 -16.24
C LYS A 186 -21.83 -1.38 -16.62
N ILE A 187 -20.87 -1.61 -15.75
CA ILE A 187 -19.51 -1.14 -15.95
C ILE A 187 -18.51 -2.29 -15.89
N ALA A 188 -17.43 -2.16 -16.64
CA ALA A 188 -16.26 -3.01 -16.50
C ALA A 188 -15.14 -2.20 -15.82
N VAL A 189 -14.60 -2.72 -14.73
CA VAL A 189 -13.43 -2.14 -14.06
C VAL A 189 -12.22 -2.99 -14.40
N PHE A 190 -11.31 -2.42 -15.19
CA PHE A 190 -10.06 -3.03 -15.61
C PHE A 190 -8.93 -2.47 -14.74
N ASP A 191 -8.47 -3.26 -13.78
CA ASP A 191 -7.44 -2.87 -12.83
C ASP A 191 -6.13 -3.59 -13.13
N LEU A 192 -5.16 -2.85 -13.70
CA LEU A 192 -3.79 -3.34 -13.93
C LEU A 192 -2.84 -2.55 -13.05
N GLY A 193 -2.59 -3.10 -11.87
CA GLY A 193 -1.73 -2.52 -10.86
C GLY A 193 -0.24 -2.81 -11.07
N GLY A 194 0.55 -2.70 -9.98
CA GLY A 194 1.98 -3.02 -10.01
C GLY A 194 2.27 -4.52 -9.98
N GLY A 195 1.41 -5.32 -9.36
CA GLY A 195 1.64 -6.75 -9.15
C GLY A 195 0.50 -7.67 -9.58
N THR A 196 -0.70 -7.14 -9.76
CA THR A 196 -1.92 -7.90 -10.04
C THR A 196 -2.70 -7.28 -11.18
N PHE A 197 -3.48 -8.13 -11.84
CA PHE A 197 -4.48 -7.75 -12.81
C PHE A 197 -5.84 -8.29 -12.38
N ASP A 198 -6.84 -7.42 -12.33
CA ASP A 198 -8.23 -7.76 -12.04
C ASP A 198 -9.16 -7.14 -13.07
N ILE A 199 -10.21 -7.87 -13.43
CA ILE A 199 -11.35 -7.40 -14.21
C ILE A 199 -12.62 -7.75 -13.47
N SER A 200 -13.46 -6.75 -13.18
CA SER A 200 -14.76 -6.95 -12.55
C SER A 200 -15.86 -6.32 -13.38
N ILE A 201 -16.95 -7.04 -13.50
CA ILE A 201 -18.17 -6.56 -14.14
C ILE A 201 -19.17 -6.25 -13.04
N LEU A 202 -19.65 -5.02 -13.02
CA LEU A 202 -20.56 -4.52 -11.99
C LEU A 202 -21.81 -3.91 -12.62
N GLU A 203 -22.90 -3.99 -11.87
CA GLU A 203 -24.13 -3.25 -12.13
C GLU A 203 -24.42 -2.35 -10.94
N PHE A 204 -24.84 -1.13 -11.21
CA PHE A 204 -25.33 -0.27 -10.14
C PHE A 204 -26.58 0.48 -10.58
N GLY A 205 -27.50 0.67 -9.60
CA GLY A 205 -28.76 1.34 -9.79
C GLY A 205 -29.53 1.40 -8.48
N GLY A 206 -30.32 2.45 -8.27
CA GLY A 206 -31.13 2.58 -7.06
C GLY A 206 -30.34 2.56 -5.73
N GLY A 207 -29.09 2.94 -5.73
CA GLY A 207 -28.22 2.93 -4.54
C GLY A 207 -27.57 1.57 -4.24
N VAL A 208 -27.76 0.57 -5.10
CA VAL A 208 -27.11 -0.75 -4.97
C VAL A 208 -25.97 -0.86 -5.97
N PHE A 209 -24.80 -1.28 -5.50
CA PHE A 209 -23.63 -1.66 -6.30
C PHE A 209 -23.45 -3.17 -6.18
N GLU A 210 -23.63 -3.89 -7.27
CA GLU A 210 -23.55 -5.35 -7.32
C GLU A 210 -22.44 -5.77 -8.28
N VAL A 211 -21.51 -6.60 -7.78
CA VAL A 211 -20.52 -7.28 -8.61
C VAL A 211 -21.20 -8.50 -9.24
N LEU A 212 -21.23 -8.56 -10.58
CA LEU A 212 -21.79 -9.69 -11.30
C LEU A 212 -20.78 -10.81 -11.50
N SER A 213 -19.53 -10.41 -11.77
CA SER A 213 -18.41 -11.36 -11.91
C SER A 213 -17.08 -10.66 -11.70
N THR A 214 -16.08 -11.44 -11.31
CA THR A 214 -14.68 -11.01 -11.26
C THR A 214 -13.76 -12.11 -11.75
N ASN A 215 -12.64 -11.72 -12.37
CA ASN A 215 -11.58 -12.62 -12.76
C ASN A 215 -10.24 -11.87 -12.76
N GLY A 216 -9.09 -12.57 -12.78
CA GLY A 216 -7.80 -11.88 -12.74
C GLY A 216 -6.60 -12.80 -12.71
N ASP A 217 -5.44 -12.18 -12.52
CA ASP A 217 -4.16 -12.85 -12.33
C ASP A 217 -3.37 -12.12 -11.23
N THR A 218 -3.07 -12.82 -10.16
CA THR A 218 -2.33 -12.27 -9.00
C THR A 218 -0.84 -12.12 -9.23
N HIS A 219 -0.34 -12.49 -10.42
CA HIS A 219 1.07 -12.44 -10.82
C HIS A 219 1.29 -11.72 -12.17
N LEU A 220 0.35 -10.88 -12.57
CA LEU A 220 0.44 -10.04 -13.77
C LEU A 220 0.28 -8.56 -13.37
N GLY A 221 1.33 -7.77 -13.54
CA GLY A 221 1.29 -6.35 -13.21
C GLY A 221 2.52 -5.58 -13.67
N GLY A 222 2.63 -4.32 -13.28
CA GLY A 222 3.68 -3.40 -13.69
C GLY A 222 5.10 -3.90 -13.46
N ASP A 223 5.34 -4.67 -12.40
CA ASP A 223 6.64 -5.30 -12.11
C ASP A 223 7.05 -6.30 -13.21
N ASP A 224 6.07 -6.98 -13.84
CA ASP A 224 6.34 -7.91 -14.95
C ASP A 224 6.68 -7.15 -16.23
N PHE A 225 6.05 -5.99 -16.45
CA PHE A 225 6.43 -5.08 -17.55
C PHE A 225 7.82 -4.46 -17.33
N ASP A 226 8.20 -4.15 -16.10
CA ASP A 226 9.57 -3.73 -15.79
C ASP A 226 10.57 -4.86 -16.06
N GLN A 227 10.22 -6.09 -15.70
CA GLN A 227 11.09 -7.24 -15.85
C GLN A 227 11.47 -7.52 -17.32
N VAL A 228 10.54 -7.36 -18.28
CA VAL A 228 10.88 -7.55 -19.70
C VAL A 228 11.87 -6.48 -20.20
N ILE A 229 11.81 -5.26 -19.66
CA ILE A 229 12.79 -4.22 -19.97
C ILE A 229 14.14 -4.56 -19.32
N ILE A 230 14.15 -5.01 -18.06
CA ILE A 230 15.36 -5.43 -17.35
C ILE A 230 16.05 -6.57 -18.11
N ASP A 231 15.33 -7.61 -18.48
CA ASP A 231 15.88 -8.76 -19.20
C ASP A 231 16.43 -8.36 -20.56
N TRP A 232 15.79 -7.45 -21.27
CA TRP A 232 16.31 -6.87 -22.52
C TRP A 232 17.62 -6.10 -22.26
N LEU A 233 17.68 -5.23 -21.26
CA LEU A 233 18.88 -4.45 -20.92
C LEU A 233 20.05 -5.36 -20.51
N VAL A 234 19.80 -6.39 -19.72
CA VAL A 234 20.81 -7.39 -19.34
C VAL A 234 21.38 -8.09 -20.58
N GLN A 235 20.49 -8.49 -21.50
CA GLN A 235 20.93 -9.15 -22.74
C GLN A 235 21.74 -8.21 -23.64
N GLU A 236 21.29 -6.96 -23.79
CA GLU A 236 22.01 -5.93 -24.57
C GLU A 236 23.41 -5.68 -23.98
N PHE A 237 23.53 -5.51 -22.65
CA PHE A 237 24.82 -5.32 -22.00
C PHE A 237 25.74 -6.55 -22.17
N LYS A 238 25.18 -7.75 -22.05
CA LYS A 238 25.93 -8.98 -22.27
C LYS A 238 26.42 -9.11 -23.70
N ASN A 239 25.66 -8.67 -24.69
CA ASN A 239 26.07 -8.65 -26.10
C ASN A 239 27.19 -7.64 -26.35
N ASP A 240 27.11 -6.45 -25.71
CA ASP A 240 28.07 -5.36 -25.94
C ASP A 240 29.39 -5.59 -25.17
N GLU A 241 29.33 -6.05 -23.92
CA GLU A 241 30.46 -6.06 -22.98
C GLU A 241 30.88 -7.48 -22.54
N GLY A 242 30.12 -8.52 -22.90
CA GLY A 242 30.42 -9.92 -22.55
C GLY A 242 30.23 -10.27 -21.08
N ALA A 243 29.65 -9.38 -20.27
CA ALA A 243 29.43 -9.56 -18.83
C ALA A 243 27.95 -9.60 -18.46
N ASP A 244 27.61 -10.32 -17.38
CA ASP A 244 26.24 -10.48 -16.92
C ASP A 244 25.96 -9.58 -15.70
N LEU A 245 25.06 -8.60 -15.88
CA LEU A 245 24.66 -7.65 -14.82
C LEU A 245 23.95 -8.34 -13.65
N LYS A 246 23.38 -9.53 -13.82
CA LYS A 246 22.69 -10.29 -12.77
C LYS A 246 23.59 -10.67 -11.60
N SER A 247 24.91 -10.63 -11.79
CA SER A 247 25.90 -10.91 -10.74
C SER A 247 26.08 -9.76 -9.73
N ASP A 248 25.59 -8.55 -10.05
CA ASP A 248 25.72 -7.36 -9.20
C ASP A 248 24.33 -6.85 -8.74
N PRO A 249 23.97 -7.03 -7.45
CA PRO A 249 22.70 -6.56 -6.92
C PRO A 249 22.47 -5.05 -7.04
N MET A 250 23.53 -4.24 -6.98
CA MET A 250 23.42 -2.78 -7.15
C MET A 250 23.11 -2.42 -8.61
N ALA A 251 23.75 -3.10 -9.57
CA ALA A 251 23.45 -2.95 -10.98
C ALA A 251 21.99 -3.35 -11.28
N MET A 252 21.54 -4.46 -10.74
CA MET A 252 20.15 -4.93 -10.91
C MET A 252 19.14 -3.95 -10.33
N GLN A 253 19.40 -3.36 -9.15
CA GLN A 253 18.51 -2.35 -8.58
C GLN A 253 18.45 -1.08 -9.43
N ARG A 254 19.59 -0.63 -9.98
CA ARG A 254 19.64 0.51 -10.91
C ARG A 254 18.90 0.22 -12.21
N LEU A 255 18.99 -1.02 -12.73
CA LEU A 255 18.21 -1.47 -13.87
C LEU A 255 16.71 -1.44 -13.59
N LYS A 256 16.28 -1.90 -12.40
CA LYS A 256 14.86 -1.88 -12.00
C LYS A 256 14.31 -0.46 -11.98
N GLU A 257 15.00 0.47 -11.36
CA GLU A 257 14.57 1.88 -11.32
C GLU A 257 14.52 2.52 -12.70
N ALA A 258 15.53 2.22 -13.54
CA ALA A 258 15.57 2.73 -14.91
C ALA A 258 14.47 2.12 -15.80
N ALA A 259 14.14 0.84 -15.60
CA ALA A 259 13.07 0.16 -16.33
C ALA A 259 11.69 0.72 -15.93
N GLU A 260 11.41 0.87 -14.64
CA GLU A 260 10.17 1.49 -14.14
C GLU A 260 10.02 2.92 -14.70
N LYS A 261 11.07 3.73 -14.64
CA LYS A 261 11.08 5.07 -15.19
C LYS A 261 10.82 5.07 -16.69
N ALA A 262 11.51 4.21 -17.44
CA ALA A 262 11.33 4.09 -18.89
C ALA A 262 9.90 3.66 -19.26
N LYS A 263 9.32 2.69 -18.55
CA LYS A 263 7.91 2.28 -18.71
C LYS A 263 6.96 3.47 -18.53
N ILE A 264 7.15 4.26 -17.48
CA ILE A 264 6.32 5.44 -17.20
C ILE A 264 6.47 6.49 -18.30
N GLU A 265 7.70 6.82 -18.70
CA GLU A 265 7.96 7.80 -19.75
C GLU A 265 7.38 7.38 -21.11
N LEU A 266 7.46 6.09 -21.45
CA LEU A 266 6.90 5.54 -22.69
C LEU A 266 5.37 5.55 -22.75
N SER A 267 4.68 5.80 -21.63
CA SER A 267 3.24 6.02 -21.63
C SER A 267 2.86 7.36 -22.31
N SER A 268 3.74 8.35 -22.26
CA SER A 268 3.53 9.67 -22.89
C SER A 268 4.45 9.93 -24.09
N SER A 269 5.68 9.37 -24.08
CA SER A 269 6.70 9.57 -25.12
C SER A 269 6.79 8.38 -26.06
N THR A 270 7.28 8.61 -27.29
CA THR A 270 7.51 7.55 -28.28
C THR A 270 8.84 6.83 -28.10
N SER A 271 9.78 7.44 -27.37
CA SER A 271 11.09 6.87 -27.04
C SER A 271 11.62 7.48 -25.74
N THR A 272 12.51 6.76 -25.08
CA THR A 272 13.27 7.24 -23.91
C THR A 272 14.71 6.74 -23.96
N GLU A 273 15.64 7.51 -23.41
CA GLU A 273 17.03 7.10 -23.24
C GLU A 273 17.22 6.54 -21.82
N ILE A 274 17.73 5.32 -21.75
CA ILE A 274 18.17 4.68 -20.51
C ILE A 274 19.68 4.85 -20.42
N ASN A 275 20.14 5.70 -19.47
CA ASN A 275 21.53 6.03 -19.30
C ASN A 275 21.98 5.72 -17.87
N LEU A 276 22.79 4.67 -17.73
CA LEU A 276 23.32 4.17 -16.47
C LEU A 276 24.85 4.21 -16.48
N PRO A 277 25.44 5.35 -16.12
CA PRO A 277 26.90 5.48 -16.10
C PRO A 277 27.49 4.60 -14.99
N TYR A 278 28.66 4.00 -15.26
CA TYR A 278 29.39 3.16 -14.31
C TYR A 278 28.53 2.04 -13.72
N ILE A 279 27.78 1.35 -14.59
CA ILE A 279 26.83 0.32 -14.13
C ILE A 279 27.54 -0.87 -13.47
N MET A 280 28.68 -1.28 -14.05
CA MET A 280 29.46 -2.41 -13.56
C MET A 280 30.90 -2.34 -14.13
N PRO A 281 31.95 -2.74 -13.36
CA PRO A 281 33.29 -2.92 -13.91
C PRO A 281 33.40 -4.25 -14.67
N VAL A 282 34.01 -4.21 -15.87
CA VAL A 282 34.34 -5.41 -16.65
C VAL A 282 35.83 -5.43 -16.88
N GLY A 283 36.51 -6.49 -16.42
CA GLY A 283 37.99 -6.56 -16.50
C GLY A 283 38.69 -5.40 -15.77
N GLY A 284 38.08 -4.86 -14.71
CA GLY A 284 38.60 -3.69 -13.97
C GLY A 284 38.32 -2.34 -14.61
N VAL A 285 37.65 -2.30 -15.77
CA VAL A 285 37.27 -1.06 -16.46
C VAL A 285 35.79 -0.76 -16.20
N PRO A 286 35.44 0.42 -15.67
CA PRO A 286 34.06 0.82 -15.50
C PRO A 286 33.33 0.88 -16.85
N LYS A 287 32.16 0.25 -16.92
CA LYS A 287 31.30 0.23 -18.12
C LYS A 287 30.02 1.02 -17.89
N HIS A 288 29.50 1.55 -18.99
CA HIS A 288 28.27 2.32 -19.03
C HIS A 288 27.22 1.53 -19.82
N LEU A 289 25.95 1.67 -19.43
CA LEU A 289 24.85 1.18 -20.23
C LEU A 289 24.04 2.39 -20.72
N VAL A 290 24.07 2.59 -22.04
CA VAL A 290 23.29 3.65 -22.71
C VAL A 290 22.49 2.99 -23.83
N LYS A 291 21.16 3.00 -23.72
CA LYS A 291 20.25 2.41 -24.71
C LYS A 291 19.04 3.30 -24.90
N THR A 292 18.63 3.44 -26.15
CA THR A 292 17.34 4.06 -26.47
C THR A 292 16.26 2.98 -26.59
N LEU A 293 15.22 3.09 -25.76
CA LEU A 293 14.05 2.22 -25.82
C LEU A 293 12.90 2.99 -26.48
N THR A 294 12.40 2.46 -27.60
CA THR A 294 11.20 3.02 -28.24
C THR A 294 9.94 2.36 -27.67
N ARG A 295 8.81 3.07 -27.69
CA ARG A 295 7.49 2.52 -27.32
C ARG A 295 7.18 1.24 -28.10
N ALA A 296 7.41 1.24 -29.42
CA ALA A 296 7.18 0.06 -30.26
C ALA A 296 8.03 -1.15 -29.82
N LYS A 297 9.29 -0.93 -29.43
CA LYS A 297 10.14 -2.01 -28.90
C LYS A 297 9.64 -2.51 -27.55
N PHE A 298 9.25 -1.60 -26.65
CA PHE A 298 8.66 -1.97 -25.36
C PHE A 298 7.36 -2.78 -25.54
N GLU A 299 6.45 -2.33 -26.40
CA GLU A 299 5.19 -3.04 -26.69
C GLU A 299 5.44 -4.42 -27.32
N GLN A 300 6.48 -4.55 -28.16
CA GLN A 300 6.93 -5.84 -28.67
C GLN A 300 7.41 -6.77 -27.55
N LEU A 301 8.24 -6.27 -26.63
CA LEU A 301 8.75 -7.04 -25.49
C LEU A 301 7.64 -7.46 -24.54
N ALA A 302 6.64 -6.60 -24.34
CA ALA A 302 5.53 -6.80 -23.41
C ALA A 302 4.30 -7.47 -24.06
N HIS A 303 4.37 -7.85 -25.33
CA HIS A 303 3.22 -8.35 -26.09
C HIS A 303 2.44 -9.44 -25.37
N ASP A 304 3.13 -10.46 -24.87
CA ASP A 304 2.50 -11.61 -24.23
C ASP A 304 1.81 -11.22 -22.90
N LEU A 305 2.40 -10.28 -22.14
CA LEU A 305 1.80 -9.75 -20.91
C LEU A 305 0.52 -8.95 -21.21
N ILE A 306 0.53 -8.15 -22.29
CA ILE A 306 -0.65 -7.39 -22.71
C ILE A 306 -1.76 -8.36 -23.15
N GLN A 307 -1.45 -9.37 -23.96
CA GLN A 307 -2.42 -10.37 -24.41
C GLN A 307 -2.96 -11.24 -23.27
N ALA A 308 -2.16 -11.49 -22.23
CA ALA A 308 -2.59 -12.25 -21.05
C ALA A 308 -3.79 -11.61 -20.32
N CYS A 309 -3.96 -10.28 -20.43
CA CYS A 309 -5.13 -9.60 -19.86
C CYS A 309 -6.46 -9.97 -20.56
N LEU A 310 -6.41 -10.48 -21.79
CA LEU A 310 -7.64 -10.69 -22.57
C LEU A 310 -8.47 -11.88 -22.07
N ALA A 311 -7.83 -12.99 -21.72
CA ALA A 311 -8.54 -14.21 -21.30
C ALA A 311 -9.38 -13.99 -20.02
N PRO A 312 -8.88 -13.33 -18.94
CA PRO A 312 -9.71 -12.96 -17.80
C PRO A 312 -10.88 -12.04 -18.16
N CYS A 313 -10.68 -11.07 -19.09
CA CYS A 313 -11.77 -10.21 -19.55
C CYS A 313 -12.90 -11.01 -20.24
N GLN A 314 -12.52 -11.93 -21.13
CA GLN A 314 -13.49 -12.81 -21.80
C GLN A 314 -14.27 -13.67 -20.82
N LYS A 315 -13.56 -14.21 -19.82
CA LYS A 315 -14.17 -15.05 -18.80
C LYS A 315 -15.11 -14.24 -17.90
N ALA A 316 -14.72 -13.05 -17.46
CA ALA A 316 -15.58 -12.21 -16.62
C ALA A 316 -16.88 -11.81 -17.35
N ILE A 317 -16.82 -11.43 -18.63
CA ILE A 317 -18.01 -11.14 -19.43
C ILE A 317 -18.91 -12.37 -19.57
N ALA A 318 -18.33 -13.55 -19.82
CA ALA A 318 -19.08 -14.79 -19.95
C ALA A 318 -19.74 -15.20 -18.61
N ASP A 319 -19.02 -15.10 -17.51
CA ASP A 319 -19.50 -15.44 -16.16
C ASP A 319 -20.62 -14.47 -15.71
N ALA A 320 -20.59 -13.22 -16.15
CA ALA A 320 -21.67 -12.24 -15.95
C ALA A 320 -22.89 -12.48 -16.84
N HIS A 321 -22.84 -13.44 -17.77
CA HIS A 321 -23.86 -13.70 -18.79
C HIS A 321 -24.20 -12.48 -19.66
N LEU A 322 -23.19 -11.66 -19.95
CA LEU A 322 -23.28 -10.44 -20.76
C LEU A 322 -22.46 -10.55 -22.04
N SER A 323 -22.66 -9.58 -22.92
CA SER A 323 -21.79 -9.28 -24.05
C SER A 323 -21.04 -7.97 -23.82
N THR A 324 -19.97 -7.71 -24.55
CA THR A 324 -19.24 -6.44 -24.45
C THR A 324 -20.09 -5.23 -24.83
N SER A 325 -21.16 -5.41 -25.63
CA SER A 325 -22.12 -4.36 -25.98
C SER A 325 -23.02 -3.94 -24.81
N ASP A 326 -23.23 -4.83 -23.83
CA ASP A 326 -24.05 -4.56 -22.63
C ASP A 326 -23.31 -3.69 -21.60
N ILE A 327 -22.01 -3.54 -21.73
CA ILE A 327 -21.21 -2.69 -20.86
C ILE A 327 -21.37 -1.24 -21.25
N ASP A 328 -21.84 -0.39 -20.36
CA ASP A 328 -22.02 1.05 -20.59
C ASP A 328 -20.69 1.80 -20.60
N GLU A 329 -19.84 1.52 -19.62
CA GLU A 329 -18.54 2.17 -19.48
C GLU A 329 -17.45 1.21 -19.02
N VAL A 330 -16.20 1.54 -19.38
CA VAL A 330 -14.99 0.82 -18.94
C VAL A 330 -14.12 1.78 -18.15
N ILE A 331 -13.79 1.41 -16.92
CA ILE A 331 -12.97 2.21 -16.01
C ILE A 331 -11.59 1.58 -15.91
N LEU A 332 -10.55 2.39 -16.11
CA LEU A 332 -9.16 1.98 -15.95
C LEU A 332 -8.65 2.33 -14.57
N VAL A 333 -8.09 1.35 -13.88
CA VAL A 333 -7.52 1.44 -12.54
C VAL A 333 -6.10 0.88 -12.58
N GLY A 334 -5.27 1.33 -11.62
CA GLY A 334 -3.87 0.93 -11.53
C GLY A 334 -2.95 1.65 -12.52
N GLY A 335 -1.73 1.95 -12.08
CA GLY A 335 -0.78 2.76 -12.87
C GLY A 335 -0.39 2.14 -14.21
N SER A 336 -0.39 0.80 -14.32
CA SER A 336 -0.01 0.09 -15.56
C SER A 336 -1.10 0.13 -16.63
N SER A 337 -2.35 0.47 -16.28
CA SER A 337 -3.43 0.72 -17.25
C SER A 337 -3.18 1.97 -18.12
N ARG A 338 -2.19 2.80 -17.76
CA ARG A 338 -1.75 3.96 -18.55
C ARG A 338 -0.94 3.58 -19.79
N ILE A 339 -0.46 2.33 -19.90
CA ILE A 339 0.31 1.84 -21.05
C ILE A 339 -0.57 1.91 -22.30
N PRO A 340 -0.14 2.61 -23.40
CA PRO A 340 -0.98 2.84 -24.57
C PRO A 340 -1.48 1.56 -25.25
N ALA A 341 -0.65 0.52 -25.33
CA ALA A 341 -1.06 -0.76 -25.90
C ALA A 341 -2.12 -1.48 -25.05
N VAL A 342 -2.10 -1.33 -23.70
CA VAL A 342 -3.16 -1.83 -22.82
C VAL A 342 -4.46 -1.08 -23.07
N GLN A 343 -4.43 0.25 -23.16
CA GLN A 343 -5.63 1.05 -23.49
C GLN A 343 -6.21 0.67 -24.86
N THR A 344 -5.35 0.42 -25.83
CA THR A 344 -5.76 -0.04 -27.17
C THR A 344 -6.40 -1.42 -27.11
N LEU A 345 -5.84 -2.37 -26.33
CA LEU A 345 -6.43 -3.69 -26.12
C LEU A 345 -7.85 -3.57 -25.53
N VAL A 346 -8.00 -2.78 -24.45
CA VAL A 346 -9.28 -2.56 -23.77
C VAL A 346 -10.31 -1.94 -24.72
N LYS A 347 -9.94 -0.87 -25.42
CA LYS A 347 -10.78 -0.22 -26.41
C LYS A 347 -11.25 -1.18 -27.51
N ASN A 348 -10.34 -1.98 -28.05
CA ASN A 348 -10.65 -2.92 -29.12
C ASN A 348 -11.57 -4.06 -28.64
N TYR A 349 -11.35 -4.55 -27.41
CA TYR A 349 -12.14 -5.64 -26.85
C TYR A 349 -13.57 -5.20 -26.49
N PHE A 350 -13.71 -4.08 -25.78
CA PHE A 350 -15.02 -3.57 -25.35
C PHE A 350 -15.73 -2.72 -26.41
N GLY A 351 -15.02 -2.32 -27.47
CA GLY A 351 -15.57 -1.46 -28.54
C GLY A 351 -15.85 -0.03 -28.09
N LYS A 352 -15.30 0.39 -26.95
CA LYS A 352 -15.55 1.70 -26.31
C LYS A 352 -14.25 2.32 -25.81
N GLU A 353 -14.17 3.66 -25.83
CA GLU A 353 -13.07 4.37 -25.16
C GLU A 353 -13.21 4.21 -23.65
N PRO A 354 -12.13 3.84 -22.94
CA PRO A 354 -12.15 3.83 -21.48
C PRO A 354 -12.45 5.22 -20.91
N SER A 355 -13.21 5.24 -19.81
CA SER A 355 -13.53 6.48 -19.09
C SER A 355 -12.27 7.14 -18.52
N LYS A 356 -12.17 8.47 -18.66
CA LYS A 356 -11.10 9.30 -18.12
C LYS A 356 -11.52 10.05 -16.84
N GLY A 357 -12.67 9.70 -16.26
CA GLY A 357 -13.29 10.45 -15.17
C GLY A 357 -12.68 10.22 -13.79
N VAL A 358 -11.70 9.32 -13.66
CA VAL A 358 -11.05 9.00 -12.38
C VAL A 358 -9.53 8.98 -12.51
N ASN A 359 -8.83 9.28 -11.41
CA ASN A 359 -7.38 9.08 -11.34
C ASN A 359 -7.10 7.61 -10.99
N PRO A 360 -6.47 6.82 -11.89
CA PRO A 360 -6.23 5.40 -11.66
C PRO A 360 -5.37 5.07 -10.45
N ASP A 361 -4.57 6.03 -9.95
CA ASP A 361 -3.67 5.84 -8.81
C ASP A 361 -4.32 6.16 -7.46
N GLU A 362 -5.52 6.77 -7.45
CA GLU A 362 -6.18 7.29 -6.24
C GLU A 362 -7.60 6.74 -6.04
N VAL A 363 -8.26 6.34 -7.12
CA VAL A 363 -9.69 5.99 -7.13
C VAL A 363 -10.04 4.86 -6.17
N VAL A 364 -9.12 3.93 -5.94
CA VAL A 364 -9.29 2.81 -5.01
C VAL A 364 -9.34 3.29 -3.57
N ALA A 365 -8.40 4.15 -3.16
CA ALA A 365 -8.40 4.75 -1.82
C ALA A 365 -9.63 5.64 -1.59
N VAL A 366 -10.04 6.39 -2.61
CA VAL A 366 -11.29 7.17 -2.61
C VAL A 366 -12.49 6.27 -2.33
N GLY A 367 -12.64 5.17 -3.07
CA GLY A 367 -13.73 4.23 -2.85
C GLY A 367 -13.68 3.55 -1.48
N ALA A 368 -12.50 3.22 -0.99
CA ALA A 368 -12.32 2.69 0.36
C ALA A 368 -12.77 3.69 1.43
N SER A 369 -12.50 4.99 1.26
CA SER A 369 -12.94 6.04 2.19
C SER A 369 -14.46 6.23 2.15
N ILE A 370 -15.10 6.15 0.98
CA ILE A 370 -16.55 6.16 0.83
C ILE A 370 -17.16 4.94 1.55
N GLN A 371 -16.56 3.75 1.42
CA GLN A 371 -17.01 2.57 2.16
C GLN A 371 -16.90 2.79 3.68
N GLY A 372 -15.86 3.47 4.15
CA GLY A 372 -15.72 3.89 5.55
C GLY A 372 -16.87 4.80 6.00
N ALA A 373 -17.23 5.77 5.17
CA ALA A 373 -18.37 6.68 5.42
C ALA A 373 -19.72 5.94 5.44
N ILE A 374 -19.93 4.96 4.55
CA ILE A 374 -21.12 4.09 4.55
C ILE A 374 -21.20 3.32 5.88
N LEU A 375 -20.11 2.72 6.35
CA LEU A 375 -20.07 2.00 7.62
C LEU A 375 -20.34 2.91 8.83
N ASN A 376 -19.89 4.15 8.77
CA ASN A 376 -20.14 5.18 9.78
C ASN A 376 -21.52 5.85 9.63
N LYS A 377 -22.30 5.50 8.59
CA LYS A 377 -23.57 6.15 8.23
C LYS A 377 -23.44 7.67 8.10
N GLU A 378 -22.33 8.12 7.48
CA GLU A 378 -22.12 9.55 7.21
C GLU A 378 -23.11 10.07 6.15
N GLY A 379 -23.48 11.33 6.24
CA GLY A 379 -24.50 11.93 5.37
C GLY A 379 -24.16 11.84 3.88
N GLY A 380 -25.16 11.57 3.05
CA GLY A 380 -25.05 11.50 1.59
C GLY A 380 -24.71 10.13 1.01
N VAL A 381 -24.12 9.20 1.78
CA VAL A 381 -23.71 7.87 1.30
C VAL A 381 -24.22 6.71 2.16
N GLY A 382 -24.89 6.99 3.28
CA GLY A 382 -25.26 5.98 4.28
C GLY A 382 -26.26 4.92 3.82
N ASP A 383 -26.99 5.14 2.73
CA ASP A 383 -28.00 4.23 2.18
C ASP A 383 -27.45 3.38 1.01
N ILE A 384 -26.18 3.53 0.64
CA ILE A 384 -25.55 2.74 -0.42
C ILE A 384 -25.27 1.32 0.08
N VAL A 385 -25.65 0.34 -0.74
CA VAL A 385 -25.41 -1.09 -0.48
C VAL A 385 -24.37 -1.60 -1.49
N LEU A 386 -23.35 -2.27 -0.96
CA LEU A 386 -22.29 -2.90 -1.76
C LEU A 386 -22.40 -4.42 -1.63
N LEU A 387 -22.62 -5.10 -2.74
CA LEU A 387 -22.66 -6.56 -2.86
C LEU A 387 -21.46 -7.03 -3.68
N ASP A 388 -20.57 -7.76 -3.04
CA ASP A 388 -19.38 -8.32 -3.67
C ASP A 388 -19.53 -9.83 -3.91
N VAL A 389 -18.57 -10.47 -4.57
CA VAL A 389 -18.60 -11.90 -4.91
C VAL A 389 -17.35 -12.63 -4.48
N THR A 390 -17.44 -13.95 -4.26
CA THR A 390 -16.25 -14.79 -4.10
C THR A 390 -15.60 -15.05 -5.48
N PRO A 391 -14.27 -14.84 -5.62
CA PRO A 391 -13.63 -14.92 -6.94
C PRO A 391 -13.45 -16.36 -7.44
N LEU A 392 -13.38 -17.33 -6.53
CA LEU A 392 -13.04 -18.72 -6.83
C LEU A 392 -14.03 -19.67 -6.20
N THR A 393 -14.27 -20.80 -6.87
CA THR A 393 -15.10 -21.91 -6.36
C THR A 393 -14.46 -22.51 -5.11
N LEU A 394 -15.30 -22.77 -4.11
CA LEU A 394 -14.95 -23.40 -2.85
C LEU A 394 -15.63 -24.76 -2.72
N GLY A 395 -14.89 -25.74 -2.20
CA GLY A 395 -15.42 -27.09 -2.04
C GLY A 395 -14.57 -27.94 -1.10
N ILE A 396 -14.88 -29.22 -1.04
CA ILE A 396 -14.11 -30.20 -0.28
C ILE A 396 -13.65 -31.34 -1.16
N GLU A 397 -12.57 -31.99 -0.74
CA GLU A 397 -12.16 -33.28 -1.31
C GLU A 397 -13.14 -34.38 -0.90
N THR A 398 -13.59 -35.15 -1.86
CA THR A 398 -14.46 -36.31 -1.67
C THR A 398 -13.81 -37.59 -2.21
N MET A 399 -14.48 -38.72 -2.05
CA MET A 399 -13.97 -40.03 -2.45
C MET A 399 -13.47 -40.02 -3.91
N GLY A 400 -12.26 -40.56 -4.10
CA GLY A 400 -11.60 -40.59 -5.43
C GLY A 400 -10.74 -39.35 -5.73
N GLY A 401 -10.49 -38.48 -4.73
CA GLY A 401 -9.67 -37.26 -4.92
C GLY A 401 -10.35 -36.21 -5.77
N VAL A 402 -11.70 -36.19 -5.81
CA VAL A 402 -12.50 -35.24 -6.58
C VAL A 402 -12.85 -34.04 -5.69
N MET A 403 -12.83 -32.84 -6.27
CA MET A 403 -13.36 -31.64 -5.63
C MET A 403 -14.87 -31.57 -5.80
N THR A 404 -15.60 -31.66 -4.72
CA THR A 404 -17.05 -31.39 -4.68
C THR A 404 -17.28 -29.93 -4.34
N LYS A 405 -17.91 -29.20 -5.25
CA LYS A 405 -18.18 -27.76 -5.11
C LYS A 405 -19.33 -27.52 -4.14
N LEU A 406 -19.16 -26.56 -3.21
CA LEU A 406 -20.22 -26.09 -2.32
C LEU A 406 -20.63 -24.66 -2.66
N ILE A 407 -19.66 -23.76 -2.89
CA ILE A 407 -19.91 -22.38 -3.32
C ILE A 407 -19.18 -22.16 -4.64
N GLU A 408 -19.92 -21.83 -5.68
CA GLU A 408 -19.34 -21.56 -6.99
C GLU A 408 -18.71 -20.16 -7.05
N ALA A 409 -17.72 -19.97 -7.92
CA ALA A 409 -17.14 -18.66 -8.22
C ALA A 409 -18.25 -17.66 -8.60
N ASN A 410 -18.03 -16.39 -8.30
CA ASN A 410 -18.97 -15.29 -8.52
C ASN A 410 -20.30 -15.43 -7.75
N THR A 411 -20.31 -16.18 -6.63
CA THR A 411 -21.43 -16.16 -5.69
C THR A 411 -21.37 -14.91 -4.84
N THR A 412 -22.47 -14.17 -4.75
CA THR A 412 -22.59 -12.94 -3.93
C THR A 412 -22.31 -13.22 -2.45
N ILE A 413 -21.54 -12.36 -1.81
CA ILE A 413 -21.19 -12.44 -0.39
C ILE A 413 -21.79 -11.26 0.40
N PRO A 414 -22.14 -11.45 1.69
CA PRO A 414 -21.95 -12.67 2.50
C PRO A 414 -22.87 -13.80 2.08
N CYS A 415 -22.38 -15.05 2.18
CA CYS A 415 -23.20 -16.23 1.87
C CYS A 415 -22.89 -17.41 2.78
N LYS A 416 -23.90 -18.27 2.95
CA LYS A 416 -23.79 -19.50 3.74
C LYS A 416 -24.41 -20.65 2.98
N LYS A 417 -23.64 -21.73 2.79
CA LYS A 417 -24.14 -22.97 2.16
C LYS A 417 -23.73 -24.19 2.96
N SER A 418 -24.66 -25.15 3.02
CA SER A 418 -24.45 -26.42 3.74
C SER A 418 -24.85 -27.60 2.86
N GLU A 419 -24.00 -28.63 2.87
CA GLU A 419 -24.30 -29.91 2.21
C GLU A 419 -24.04 -31.08 3.16
N THR A 420 -24.77 -32.19 2.96
CA THR A 420 -24.66 -33.39 3.79
C THR A 420 -23.84 -34.46 3.06
N PHE A 421 -22.77 -34.87 3.68
CA PHE A 421 -21.87 -35.93 3.24
C PHE A 421 -22.01 -37.16 4.16
N SER A 422 -21.29 -38.23 3.82
CA SER A 422 -21.29 -39.43 4.63
C SER A 422 -19.90 -40.08 4.70
N THR A 423 -19.77 -41.12 5.53
CA THR A 423 -18.54 -41.91 5.66
C THR A 423 -18.27 -42.79 4.43
N ALA A 424 -17.01 -42.95 4.06
CA ALA A 424 -16.55 -43.75 2.94
C ALA A 424 -16.29 -45.24 3.30
N ALA A 425 -16.13 -45.56 4.60
CA ALA A 425 -15.85 -46.90 5.10
C ALA A 425 -16.79 -47.27 6.23
N ASP A 426 -17.00 -48.59 6.44
CA ASP A 426 -17.78 -49.14 7.55
C ASP A 426 -17.06 -48.85 8.88
N ASN A 427 -17.85 -48.54 9.91
CA ASN A 427 -17.35 -48.24 11.27
C ASN A 427 -16.37 -47.07 11.35
N GLN A 428 -16.40 -46.16 10.41
CA GLN A 428 -15.55 -44.96 10.40
C GLN A 428 -16.02 -44.00 11.50
N THR A 429 -15.13 -43.68 12.45
CA THR A 429 -15.42 -42.82 13.61
C THR A 429 -14.90 -41.41 13.47
N GLU A 430 -14.21 -41.11 12.35
CA GLU A 430 -13.59 -39.85 12.03
C GLU A 430 -13.68 -39.57 10.52
N VAL A 431 -13.90 -38.31 10.15
CA VAL A 431 -13.80 -37.84 8.77
C VAL A 431 -12.88 -36.63 8.70
N THR A 432 -12.02 -36.63 7.70
CA THR A 432 -11.17 -35.47 7.37
C THR A 432 -11.90 -34.59 6.39
N ILE A 433 -12.05 -33.32 6.73
CA ILE A 433 -12.57 -32.28 5.84
C ILE A 433 -11.36 -31.54 5.26
N HIS A 434 -11.11 -31.77 3.98
CA HIS A 434 -10.06 -31.07 3.22
C HIS A 434 -10.70 -30.00 2.36
N VAL A 435 -10.47 -28.73 2.72
CA VAL A 435 -11.09 -27.56 2.10
C VAL A 435 -10.23 -27.08 0.94
N LEU A 436 -10.86 -26.88 -0.20
CA LEU A 436 -10.22 -26.57 -1.47
C LEU A 436 -10.79 -25.31 -2.09
N GLN A 437 -9.92 -24.58 -2.82
CA GLN A 437 -10.28 -23.42 -3.60
C GLN A 437 -9.73 -23.55 -5.04
N GLY A 438 -10.58 -23.36 -6.04
CA GLY A 438 -10.20 -23.41 -7.46
C GLY A 438 -11.26 -24.04 -8.34
N GLU A 439 -10.96 -24.12 -9.65
CA GLU A 439 -11.92 -24.52 -10.70
C GLU A 439 -11.67 -25.94 -11.25
N ARG A 440 -10.65 -26.63 -10.77
CA ARG A 440 -10.26 -27.94 -11.32
C ARG A 440 -11.08 -29.06 -10.70
N PRO A 441 -11.43 -30.13 -11.51
CA PRO A 441 -12.22 -31.25 -10.99
C PRO A 441 -11.50 -32.09 -9.92
N MET A 442 -10.17 -32.19 -9.98
CA MET A 442 -9.39 -33.00 -9.06
C MET A 442 -8.87 -32.18 -7.89
N ALA A 443 -8.98 -32.71 -6.67
CA ALA A 443 -8.54 -32.06 -5.45
C ALA A 443 -7.07 -31.62 -5.49
N SER A 444 -6.17 -32.48 -6.00
CA SER A 444 -4.73 -32.21 -6.12
C SER A 444 -4.36 -31.07 -7.08
N GLN A 445 -5.30 -30.62 -7.89
CA GLN A 445 -5.11 -29.53 -8.85
C GLN A 445 -5.65 -28.19 -8.37
N ASN A 446 -6.24 -28.17 -7.17
CA ASN A 446 -6.78 -26.98 -6.54
C ASN A 446 -5.94 -26.57 -5.33
N LYS A 447 -6.08 -25.30 -4.92
CA LYS A 447 -5.38 -24.79 -3.73
C LYS A 447 -6.01 -25.40 -2.47
N SER A 448 -5.22 -26.09 -1.64
CA SER A 448 -5.62 -26.47 -0.30
C SER A 448 -5.62 -25.23 0.59
N ILE A 449 -6.75 -24.90 1.21
CA ILE A 449 -6.90 -23.74 2.08
C ILE A 449 -7.07 -24.13 3.55
N GLY A 450 -7.30 -25.42 3.84
CA GLY A 450 -7.36 -25.93 5.22
C GLY A 450 -7.77 -27.39 5.30
N GLN A 451 -7.45 -28.00 6.43
CA GLN A 451 -7.83 -29.38 6.70
C GLN A 451 -8.11 -29.55 8.19
N PHE A 452 -9.18 -30.27 8.54
CA PHE A 452 -9.49 -30.59 9.92
C PHE A 452 -10.25 -31.90 10.03
N ASN A 453 -10.27 -32.50 11.23
CA ASN A 453 -10.88 -33.78 11.48
C ASN A 453 -12.12 -33.63 12.36
N LEU A 454 -13.25 -34.18 11.93
CA LEU A 454 -14.42 -34.38 12.77
C LEU A 454 -14.33 -35.80 13.35
N THR A 455 -14.16 -35.89 14.67
CA THR A 455 -14.02 -37.15 15.42
C THR A 455 -15.27 -37.51 16.23
N GLY A 456 -15.38 -38.78 16.62
CA GLY A 456 -16.44 -39.26 17.51
C GLY A 456 -17.76 -39.43 16.81
N ILE A 457 -17.72 -39.75 15.53
CA ILE A 457 -18.85 -40.25 14.76
C ILE A 457 -19.22 -41.65 15.28
N ALA A 458 -20.51 -41.93 15.48
CA ALA A 458 -20.95 -43.25 15.92
C ALA A 458 -20.64 -44.32 14.85
N PRO A 459 -20.00 -45.45 15.21
CA PRO A 459 -19.73 -46.53 14.25
C PRO A 459 -21.02 -47.01 13.57
N ALA A 460 -21.01 -46.97 12.24
CA ALA A 460 -22.13 -47.39 11.41
C ALA A 460 -21.64 -47.90 10.05
N ARG A 461 -22.50 -48.48 9.24
CA ARG A 461 -22.16 -48.80 7.86
C ARG A 461 -21.86 -47.53 7.07
N ARG A 462 -20.94 -47.61 6.11
CA ARG A 462 -20.67 -46.50 5.16
C ARG A 462 -21.96 -45.96 4.55
N GLY A 463 -22.04 -44.65 4.40
CA GLY A 463 -23.23 -43.98 3.84
C GLY A 463 -24.36 -43.71 4.83
N ILE A 464 -24.30 -44.24 6.07
CA ILE A 464 -25.35 -44.03 7.11
C ILE A 464 -25.12 -42.73 7.91
N PRO A 465 -23.87 -42.43 8.42
CA PRO A 465 -23.63 -41.16 9.12
C PRO A 465 -23.92 -39.95 8.22
N GLN A 466 -24.55 -38.93 8.80
CA GLN A 466 -24.87 -37.69 8.09
C GLN A 466 -23.97 -36.56 8.62
N ILE A 467 -22.97 -36.17 7.85
CA ILE A 467 -22.04 -35.12 8.19
C ILE A 467 -22.41 -33.87 7.39
N GLU A 468 -22.96 -32.89 8.07
CA GLU A 468 -23.26 -31.58 7.47
C GLU A 468 -22.03 -30.71 7.46
N VAL A 469 -21.56 -30.36 6.28
CA VAL A 469 -20.44 -29.42 6.06
C VAL A 469 -21.03 -28.08 5.65
N THR A 470 -20.70 -27.05 6.42
CA THR A 470 -21.18 -25.67 6.21
C THR A 470 -20.02 -24.76 5.88
N PHE A 471 -20.16 -24.03 4.79
CA PHE A 471 -19.30 -22.93 4.36
C PHE A 471 -20.03 -21.62 4.66
N ASP A 472 -19.38 -20.71 5.38
CA ASP A 472 -19.92 -19.41 5.80
C ASP A 472 -18.90 -18.33 5.46
N ILE A 473 -19.18 -17.53 4.43
CA ILE A 473 -18.32 -16.43 3.94
C ILE A 473 -18.89 -15.12 4.46
N ASP A 474 -18.07 -14.37 5.18
CA ASP A 474 -18.45 -13.05 5.68
C ASP A 474 -18.37 -11.97 4.58
N ALA A 475 -18.78 -10.75 4.95
CA ALA A 475 -18.74 -9.62 4.03
C ALA A 475 -17.32 -9.19 3.63
N ASN A 476 -16.26 -9.67 4.29
CA ASN A 476 -14.86 -9.44 3.93
C ASN A 476 -14.31 -10.51 2.98
N GLY A 477 -15.14 -11.50 2.62
CA GLY A 477 -14.73 -12.66 1.84
C GLY A 477 -13.96 -13.70 2.65
N ILE A 478 -14.02 -13.67 3.98
CA ILE A 478 -13.31 -14.61 4.87
C ILE A 478 -14.20 -15.80 5.14
N LEU A 479 -13.67 -16.99 4.88
CA LEU A 479 -14.37 -18.28 4.97
C LEU A 479 -14.21 -18.91 6.35
N LYS A 480 -15.34 -19.38 6.89
CA LYS A 480 -15.41 -20.31 8.02
C LYS A 480 -16.04 -21.61 7.54
N VAL A 481 -15.40 -22.74 7.82
CA VAL A 481 -15.94 -24.06 7.51
C VAL A 481 -16.23 -24.82 8.80
N SER A 482 -17.39 -25.42 8.90
CA SER A 482 -17.74 -26.31 10.00
C SER A 482 -18.27 -27.65 9.48
N ALA A 483 -18.03 -28.71 10.24
CA ALA A 483 -18.56 -30.02 9.99
C ALA A 483 -19.29 -30.54 11.26
N LYS A 484 -20.50 -31.04 11.10
CA LYS A 484 -21.36 -31.51 12.20
C LYS A 484 -21.93 -32.87 11.89
N ASP A 485 -21.72 -33.83 12.78
CA ASP A 485 -22.45 -35.11 12.75
C ASP A 485 -23.87 -34.88 13.29
N LYS A 486 -24.87 -35.06 12.42
CA LYS A 486 -26.28 -34.87 12.77
C LYS A 486 -26.80 -35.86 13.82
N ALA A 487 -26.21 -37.04 13.92
CA ALA A 487 -26.64 -38.08 14.87
C ALA A 487 -26.13 -37.82 16.28
N THR A 488 -24.85 -37.46 16.44
CA THR A 488 -24.24 -37.25 17.76
C THR A 488 -24.27 -35.77 18.19
N GLY A 489 -24.53 -34.85 17.25
CA GLY A 489 -24.47 -33.42 17.48
C GLY A 489 -23.07 -32.87 17.64
N LYS A 490 -22.01 -33.71 17.48
CA LYS A 490 -20.62 -33.27 17.53
C LYS A 490 -20.31 -32.38 16.34
N GLU A 491 -19.65 -31.28 16.62
CA GLU A 491 -19.26 -30.28 15.63
C GLU A 491 -17.79 -29.90 15.79
N GLN A 492 -17.11 -29.73 14.67
CA GLN A 492 -15.80 -29.15 14.58
C GLN A 492 -15.84 -28.04 13.52
N ALA A 493 -15.20 -26.94 13.80
CA ALA A 493 -15.10 -25.84 12.86
C ALA A 493 -13.64 -25.40 12.72
N ILE A 494 -13.29 -25.01 11.52
CA ILE A 494 -12.07 -24.25 11.25
C ILE A 494 -12.48 -22.90 10.67
N ARG A 495 -11.98 -21.84 11.22
CA ARG A 495 -11.84 -20.60 10.48
C ARG A 495 -10.66 -20.84 9.54
N ILE A 496 -10.82 -20.55 8.27
CA ILE A 496 -9.67 -20.56 7.38
C ILE A 496 -8.83 -19.38 7.85
N GLU A 497 -8.05 -19.62 8.88
CA GLU A 497 -6.97 -18.73 9.24
C GLU A 497 -5.98 -18.85 8.11
N ALA A 498 -5.55 -17.71 7.58
CA ALA A 498 -4.49 -17.71 6.61
C ALA A 498 -3.42 -18.65 7.14
N SER A 499 -2.93 -19.50 6.27
CA SER A 499 -1.75 -20.30 6.56
C SER A 499 -0.49 -19.43 6.76
N SER A 500 -0.70 -18.23 7.31
CA SER A 500 0.33 -17.29 7.73
C SER A 500 1.17 -17.84 8.88
N GLY A 501 0.66 -18.89 9.56
CA GLY A 501 1.29 -19.47 10.74
C GLY A 501 1.32 -18.52 11.94
N LEU A 502 0.58 -17.41 11.90
CA LEU A 502 0.52 -16.44 13.00
C LEU A 502 -0.62 -16.78 13.96
N SER A 503 -0.28 -17.04 15.21
CA SER A 503 -1.26 -17.12 16.30
C SER A 503 -1.70 -15.72 16.75
N GLN A 504 -2.84 -15.61 17.43
CA GLN A 504 -3.30 -14.34 18.00
C GLN A 504 -2.28 -13.73 18.99
N ASP A 505 -1.54 -14.58 19.72
CA ASP A 505 -0.48 -14.13 20.62
C ASP A 505 0.70 -13.54 19.85
N GLU A 506 1.06 -14.10 18.70
CA GLU A 506 2.08 -13.54 17.82
C GLU A 506 1.64 -12.22 17.21
N ILE A 507 0.40 -12.12 16.74
CA ILE A 507 -0.18 -10.84 16.25
C ILE A 507 -0.13 -9.78 17.35
N ASN A 508 -0.53 -10.11 18.57
CA ASN A 508 -0.49 -9.19 19.71
C ASN A 508 0.94 -8.76 20.06
N ARG A 509 1.89 -9.70 20.00
CA ARG A 509 3.32 -9.38 20.19
C ARG A 509 3.83 -8.46 19.09
N MET A 510 3.56 -8.76 17.83
CA MET A 510 3.96 -7.94 16.70
C MET A 510 3.35 -6.54 16.76
N LYS A 511 2.09 -6.43 17.22
CA LYS A 511 1.43 -5.15 17.47
C LYS A 511 2.17 -4.35 18.54
N ALA A 512 2.49 -4.95 19.67
CA ALA A 512 3.22 -4.28 20.75
C ALA A 512 4.63 -3.83 20.31
N GLU A 513 5.35 -4.68 19.54
CA GLU A 513 6.64 -4.33 18.96
C GLU A 513 6.52 -3.19 17.93
N ALA A 514 5.44 -3.17 17.14
CA ALA A 514 5.16 -2.12 16.18
C ALA A 514 4.87 -0.77 16.87
N GLU A 515 4.09 -0.77 17.95
CA GLU A 515 3.82 0.41 18.77
C GLU A 515 5.10 0.94 19.45
N GLN A 516 5.95 0.06 19.97
CA GLN A 516 7.23 0.44 20.58
C GLN A 516 8.19 1.07 19.55
N ASN A 517 8.24 0.53 18.33
CA ASN A 517 9.04 1.11 17.26
C ASN A 517 8.51 2.48 16.84
N ALA A 518 7.18 2.65 16.71
CA ALA A 518 6.58 3.94 16.38
C ALA A 518 6.90 5.02 17.43
N GLU A 519 6.97 4.64 18.71
CA GLU A 519 7.37 5.54 19.79
C GLU A 519 8.87 5.91 19.71
N ASN A 520 9.72 4.96 19.37
CA ASN A 520 11.15 5.22 19.15
C ASN A 520 11.38 6.12 17.93
N ASP A 521 10.68 5.87 16.83
CA ASP A 521 10.75 6.68 15.62
C ASP A 521 10.29 8.12 15.89
N LYS A 522 9.25 8.29 16.71
CA LYS A 522 8.80 9.62 17.16
C LYS A 522 9.88 10.36 17.96
N LYS A 523 10.52 9.69 18.91
CA LYS A 523 11.61 10.27 19.72
C LYS A 523 12.81 10.65 18.86
N GLU A 524 13.17 9.82 17.89
CA GLU A 524 14.28 10.11 16.99
C GLU A 524 13.95 11.29 16.04
N ARG A 525 12.72 11.38 15.56
CA ARG A 525 12.27 12.54 14.80
C ARG A 525 12.33 13.83 15.62
N GLU A 526 11.81 13.82 16.84
CA GLU A 526 11.90 14.97 17.76
C GLU A 526 13.36 15.38 18.01
N ARG A 527 14.27 14.40 18.09
CA ARG A 527 15.71 14.64 18.21
C ARG A 527 16.27 15.33 16.97
N ILE A 528 15.94 14.82 15.77
CA ILE A 528 16.40 15.40 14.50
C ILE A 528 15.84 16.82 14.31
N ASP A 529 14.57 17.06 14.64
CA ASP A 529 13.96 18.39 14.54
C ASP A 529 14.67 19.39 15.47
N LYS A 530 15.05 18.97 16.67
CA LYS A 530 15.82 19.78 17.61
C LYS A 530 17.25 20.07 17.12
N LEU A 531 17.92 19.10 16.54
CA LEU A 531 19.23 19.29 15.91
C LEU A 531 19.14 20.31 14.75
N ASN A 532 18.16 20.18 13.87
CA ASN A 532 17.93 21.11 12.77
C ASN A 532 17.62 22.53 13.27
N GLN A 533 16.83 22.65 14.33
CA GLN A 533 16.54 23.93 14.99
C GLN A 533 17.82 24.56 15.53
N ALA A 534 18.68 23.78 16.21
CA ALA A 534 19.94 24.25 16.74
C ALA A 534 20.88 24.71 15.63
N ASP A 535 21.00 23.94 14.54
CA ASP A 535 21.83 24.30 13.38
C ASP A 535 21.39 25.60 12.73
N SER A 536 20.10 25.77 12.53
CA SER A 536 19.51 27.01 12.01
C SER A 536 19.80 28.22 12.91
N MET A 537 19.69 28.05 14.22
CA MET A 537 19.97 29.12 15.19
C MET A 537 21.47 29.45 15.28
N ILE A 538 22.34 28.44 15.20
CA ILE A 538 23.80 28.65 15.12
C ILE A 538 24.12 29.50 13.91
N PHE A 539 23.64 29.10 12.72
CA PHE A 539 23.88 29.81 11.46
C PHE A 539 23.36 31.26 11.50
N GLN A 540 22.12 31.46 11.97
CA GLN A 540 21.54 32.79 12.10
C GLN A 540 22.34 33.67 13.05
N THR A 541 22.72 33.15 14.21
CA THR A 541 23.49 33.89 15.22
C THR A 541 24.88 34.26 14.72
N GLU A 542 25.57 33.35 14.04
CA GLU A 542 26.87 33.64 13.42
C GLU A 542 26.78 34.76 12.38
N ASN A 543 25.74 34.73 11.53
CA ASN A 543 25.53 35.81 10.54
C ASN A 543 25.19 37.13 11.21
N GLN A 544 24.31 37.14 12.21
CA GLN A 544 23.98 38.35 12.98
C GLN A 544 25.21 38.94 13.67
N LEU A 545 26.08 38.11 14.28
CA LEU A 545 27.31 38.57 14.90
C LEU A 545 28.30 39.15 13.87
N LYS A 546 28.31 38.66 12.63
CA LYS A 546 29.12 39.23 11.54
C LYS A 546 28.58 40.56 11.04
N GLU A 547 27.26 40.70 10.89
CA GLU A 547 26.61 41.86 10.30
C GLU A 547 26.46 43.04 11.28
N ILE A 548 26.09 42.74 12.52
CA ILE A 548 25.76 43.76 13.53
C ILE A 548 26.58 43.65 14.82
N GLY A 549 27.60 42.76 14.87
CA GLY A 549 28.39 42.49 16.08
C GLY A 549 29.09 43.73 16.63
N ASP A 550 29.46 44.72 15.76
CA ASP A 550 30.03 46.00 16.17
C ASP A 550 29.00 46.99 16.75
N LYS A 551 27.70 46.74 16.53
CA LYS A 551 26.60 47.53 17.04
C LYS A 551 26.08 46.96 18.38
N ILE A 552 26.49 45.77 18.74
CA ILE A 552 26.10 45.13 20.01
C ILE A 552 26.96 45.77 21.14
N PRO A 553 26.33 46.23 22.25
CA PRO A 553 27.10 46.75 23.36
C PRO A 553 28.16 45.77 23.84
N ALA A 554 29.42 46.22 24.04
CA ALA A 554 30.58 45.39 24.31
C ALA A 554 30.41 44.46 25.54
N GLN A 555 29.56 44.84 26.46
CA GLN A 555 29.23 44.03 27.67
C GLN A 555 28.34 42.84 27.40
N HIS A 556 27.56 42.79 26.29
CA HIS A 556 26.62 41.71 25.98
C HIS A 556 27.14 40.73 24.90
N LYS A 557 28.07 41.16 24.06
CA LYS A 557 28.67 40.33 23.02
C LYS A 557 29.27 39.02 23.58
N PRO A 558 30.05 39.03 24.69
CA PRO A 558 30.60 37.81 25.26
C PRO A 558 29.53 36.80 25.72
N ALA A 559 28.39 37.28 26.24
CA ALA A 559 27.29 36.41 26.71
C ALA A 559 26.62 35.69 25.51
N ILE A 560 26.44 36.38 24.35
CA ILE A 560 25.91 35.78 23.15
C ILE A 560 26.90 34.76 22.59
N GLU A 561 28.19 35.10 22.49
CA GLU A 561 29.24 34.20 22.02
C GLU A 561 29.39 32.96 22.90
N GLN A 562 29.28 33.10 24.20
CA GLN A 562 29.32 31.97 25.15
C GLN A 562 28.08 31.05 24.97
N ALA A 563 26.88 31.61 24.87
CA ALA A 563 25.65 30.85 24.66
C ALA A 563 25.66 30.16 23.26
N LEU A 564 26.18 30.82 22.24
CA LEU A 564 26.39 30.23 20.92
C LEU A 564 27.36 29.04 20.98
N GLN A 565 28.48 29.17 21.73
CA GLN A 565 29.41 28.07 21.88
C GLN A 565 28.79 26.89 22.62
N GLN A 566 28.01 27.14 23.66
CA GLN A 566 27.29 26.08 24.38
C GLN A 566 26.29 25.36 23.44
N LEU A 567 25.60 26.10 22.58
CA LEU A 567 24.68 25.51 21.59
C LEU A 567 25.42 24.65 20.56
N LYS A 568 26.58 25.09 20.07
CA LYS A 568 27.44 24.30 19.17
C LYS A 568 27.94 23.01 19.83
N ASP A 569 28.36 23.08 21.09
CA ASP A 569 28.85 21.91 21.81
C ASP A 569 27.74 20.92 22.09
N ALA A 570 26.53 21.38 22.48
CA ALA A 570 25.34 20.55 22.65
C ALA A 570 24.88 19.92 21.33
N HIS A 571 24.86 20.68 20.23
CA HIS A 571 24.55 20.20 18.89
C HIS A 571 25.54 19.10 18.44
N LYS A 572 26.85 19.33 18.62
CA LYS A 572 27.88 18.33 18.31
C LYS A 572 27.76 17.05 19.12
N ALA A 573 27.33 17.15 20.38
CA ALA A 573 27.09 16.01 21.26
C ALA A 573 25.76 15.29 20.94
N GLY A 574 24.84 15.93 20.19
CA GLY A 574 23.50 15.39 19.92
C GLY A 574 22.59 15.29 21.14
N ASP A 575 22.89 16.06 22.20
CA ASP A 575 22.13 16.07 23.45
C ASP A 575 20.97 17.06 23.39
N VAL A 576 19.76 16.54 23.20
CA VAL A 576 18.52 17.32 23.04
C VAL A 576 18.23 18.21 24.25
N ALA A 577 18.44 17.71 25.48
CA ALA A 577 18.18 18.48 26.69
C ALA A 577 19.17 19.66 26.85
N ALA A 578 20.44 19.41 26.51
CA ALA A 578 21.45 20.45 26.45
C ALA A 578 21.18 21.48 25.35
N ILE A 579 20.68 21.04 24.17
CA ILE A 579 20.27 21.92 23.08
C ILE A 579 19.13 22.84 23.53
N ASP A 580 18.07 22.33 24.13
CA ASP A 580 16.94 23.16 24.62
C ASP A 580 17.40 24.21 25.62
N THR A 581 18.29 23.81 26.54
CA THR A 581 18.87 24.72 27.54
C THR A 581 19.73 25.81 26.88
N ALA A 582 20.57 25.43 25.92
CA ALA A 582 21.46 26.37 25.23
C ALA A 582 20.66 27.32 24.30
N ILE A 583 19.58 26.86 23.63
CA ILE A 583 18.67 27.71 22.87
C ILE A 583 18.01 28.75 23.77
N ALA A 584 17.52 28.35 24.95
CA ALA A 584 16.93 29.28 25.89
C ALA A 584 17.94 30.33 26.36
N ALA A 585 19.18 29.92 26.65
CA ALA A 585 20.26 30.82 27.08
C ALA A 585 20.63 31.81 25.94
N LEU A 586 20.72 31.34 24.70
CA LEU A 586 21.03 32.18 23.55
C LEU A 586 19.92 33.20 23.27
N ASN A 587 18.66 32.81 23.37
CA ASN A 587 17.51 33.72 23.24
C ASN A 587 17.50 34.79 24.34
N ALA A 588 17.78 34.42 25.60
CA ALA A 588 17.86 35.35 26.71
C ALA A 588 19.00 36.36 26.52
N ALA A 589 20.18 35.93 26.05
CA ALA A 589 21.30 36.79 25.74
C ALA A 589 20.98 37.80 24.63
N TRP A 590 20.32 37.35 23.56
CA TRP A 590 19.88 38.22 22.46
C TRP A 590 18.79 39.20 22.89
N GLN A 591 17.83 38.76 23.72
CA GLN A 591 16.78 39.64 24.24
C GLN A 591 17.37 40.77 25.09
N THR A 592 18.32 40.47 25.96
CA THR A 592 19.01 41.46 26.77
C THR A 592 19.82 42.46 25.95
N ALA A 593 20.55 41.97 24.96
CA ALA A 593 21.32 42.82 24.05
C ALA A 593 20.40 43.74 23.21
N SER A 594 19.30 43.21 22.65
CA SER A 594 18.33 43.96 21.87
C SER A 594 17.65 45.08 22.66
N GLN A 595 17.23 44.81 23.92
CA GLN A 595 16.62 45.82 24.78
C GLN A 595 17.52 47.01 25.00
N GLN A 596 18.82 46.79 25.19
CA GLN A 596 19.78 47.88 25.40
C GLN A 596 20.15 48.60 24.11
N MET A 597 20.19 47.91 22.97
CA MET A 597 20.37 48.56 21.67
C MET A 597 19.20 49.53 21.36
N TYR A 598 17.97 49.18 21.71
CA TYR A 598 16.82 50.06 21.61
C TYR A 598 16.88 51.23 22.57
N GLN A 599 17.37 51.04 23.82
CA GLN A 599 17.52 52.12 24.76
C GLN A 599 18.61 53.15 24.35
N GLN A 600 19.70 52.68 23.76
CA GLN A 600 20.79 53.55 23.25
C GLN A 600 20.39 54.30 21.96
N SER A 601 19.60 53.71 21.11
CA SER A 601 19.10 54.37 19.87
C SER A 601 17.96 55.36 20.18
N GLY A 602 17.22 55.19 21.28
CA GLY A 602 16.19 56.12 21.75
C GLY A 602 16.70 57.39 22.47
N ALA A 603 18.02 57.47 22.81
CA ALA A 603 18.59 58.64 23.48
C ALA A 603 19.09 59.73 22.52
N ALA A 604 18.96 59.58 21.22
CA ALA A 604 19.39 60.55 20.18
C ALA A 604 18.24 60.99 19.26
N GLY A 605 17.10 61.41 19.81
CA GLY A 605 15.99 61.96 19.03
C GLY A 605 14.85 62.41 19.90
N GLN A 606 14.63 63.74 19.93
CA GLN A 606 13.60 64.47 20.68
C GLN A 606 12.14 64.16 20.29
N PRO A 607 11.13 64.53 21.08
CA PRO A 607 9.91 63.75 21.27
C PRO A 607 8.75 64.22 20.38
N GLY A 608 8.06 63.25 19.82
CA GLY A 608 6.73 63.44 19.29
C GLY A 608 5.87 62.27 19.77
N GLY A 609 4.96 62.61 20.69
CA GLY A 609 4.11 61.61 21.32
C GLY A 609 3.20 60.88 20.37
N ASP A 610 3.01 59.62 20.69
CA ASP A 610 1.67 59.05 20.75
C ASP A 610 1.68 57.78 21.61
N GLN A 611 0.72 57.75 22.50
CA GLN A 611 0.45 56.65 23.43
C GLN A 611 0.08 55.38 22.66
N PHE A 612 0.77 54.28 22.91
CA PHE A 612 0.22 52.94 22.65
C PHE A 612 0.12 52.16 23.95
N ASN A 613 -1.12 52.03 24.34
CA ASN A 613 -1.63 51.28 25.49
C ASN A 613 -1.50 49.77 25.23
N GLY A 614 -1.14 49.01 26.26
CA GLY A 614 -1.02 47.55 26.20
C GLY A 614 -2.33 46.85 25.89
N GLY A 615 -2.25 45.77 25.10
CA GLY A 615 -3.40 44.95 24.78
C GLY A 615 -2.96 43.59 24.20
N GLN A 616 -3.11 42.59 25.00
CA GLN A 616 -3.49 41.21 24.72
C GLN A 616 -3.06 40.55 23.38
N GLN A 617 -2.45 39.39 23.54
CA GLN A 617 -2.30 38.34 22.53
C GLN A 617 -3.56 38.17 21.66
N GLN A 618 -3.40 38.34 20.37
CA GLN A 618 -4.34 37.85 19.35
C GLN A 618 -3.56 36.95 18.39
N THR A 619 -4.00 35.70 18.33
CA THR A 619 -3.73 34.71 17.30
C THR A 619 -3.95 35.33 15.92
N GLN A 620 -2.90 35.35 15.09
CA GLN A 620 -3.03 35.73 13.69
C GLN A 620 -3.70 34.60 12.90
N GLN A 621 -4.90 34.84 12.47
CA GLN A 621 -5.53 34.16 11.33
C GLN A 621 -4.79 34.53 10.06
N GLY A 622 -4.50 33.54 9.22
CA GLY A 622 -3.92 33.74 7.90
C GLY A 622 -4.84 34.53 6.94
N PRO A 623 -4.30 35.09 5.87
CA PRO A 623 -5.05 35.95 4.95
C PRO A 623 -6.14 35.16 4.21
N LYS A 624 -7.29 35.81 4.02
CA LYS A 624 -8.43 35.32 3.24
C LYS A 624 -8.09 35.21 1.75
N PRO A 625 -8.79 34.34 0.98
CA PRO A 625 -8.45 34.01 -0.42
C PRO A 625 -8.83 35.05 -1.48
N GLU A 626 -9.02 36.32 -1.18
CA GLU A 626 -9.55 37.30 -2.14
C GLU A 626 -8.52 38.31 -2.70
N ASP A 627 -7.24 38.22 -2.33
CA ASP A 627 -6.22 39.19 -2.77
C ASP A 627 -5.08 38.56 -3.64
N ILE A 628 -5.39 37.55 -4.45
CA ILE A 628 -4.43 37.08 -5.46
C ILE A 628 -4.85 37.67 -6.81
N GLN A 629 -4.14 38.72 -7.23
CA GLN A 629 -4.18 39.19 -8.62
C GLN A 629 -3.38 38.24 -9.50
N ASP A 630 -4.03 37.77 -10.57
CA ASP A 630 -3.40 36.97 -11.62
C ASP A 630 -2.22 37.72 -12.26
N ALA A 631 -1.06 37.09 -12.27
CA ALA A 631 0.09 37.53 -13.06
C ALA A 631 -0.02 36.91 -14.46
N ASP A 632 -0.30 37.76 -15.45
CA ASP A 632 -0.24 37.41 -16.88
C ASP A 632 1.19 36.96 -17.26
N PHE A 633 1.32 35.72 -17.74
CA PHE A 633 2.53 35.27 -18.42
C PHE A 633 2.35 35.45 -19.94
N GLU A 634 3.11 36.37 -20.52
CA GLU A 634 3.28 36.45 -21.98
C GLU A 634 4.12 35.28 -22.49
N GLU A 635 3.56 34.51 -23.43
CA GLU A 635 4.29 33.53 -24.22
C GLU A 635 5.29 34.25 -25.13
N VAL A 636 6.56 33.96 -24.95
CA VAL A 636 7.60 34.30 -25.93
C VAL A 636 7.70 33.15 -26.93
N LYS A 637 7.47 33.49 -28.20
CA LYS A 637 7.52 32.58 -29.36
C LYS A 637 8.90 31.93 -29.55
#